data_7d96f185606e81da98a64c08ffdde7f9
#
_entry.id   7d96f185606e81da98a64c08ffdde7f9
#
_cell.length_a   1.000
_cell.length_b   1.000
_cell.length_c   1.000
_cell.angle_alpha   90.00
_cell.angle_beta   90.00
_cell.angle_gamma   90.00
#
_symmetry.space_group_name_H-M   'P 1'
#
loop_
_entity.id
_entity.type
_entity.pdbx_description
1 polymer ?
#
loop_
_entity_poly.entity_id
_entity_poly.type
_entity_poly.pdbx_seq_one_letter_code
_entity_poly.pdbx_strand_id
1 'polypeptide(L)'
;MKKTLIPVLLLLFIVSCGGKQMKNNNAGLSPVTSDVVHQLTKDLVEKHGQQMQFRIERGVKQVAGLWRDSDGTTEDFASFCKENFIASDEDLKTTFDKLMVSFEILNGNMLRIKKDLMRPLHLDQGPIHTLDVMFGSYEPGAHMREDFFRNKIAFIVALNFPFYTLEEKNNLGSEWSRLDWAYARVGDWYISRVPAHLIQEASAIETQADNYINEYNIYMGKLVNEQGETLFPEDLRLITHWGLRDELKSNYAGENGLAKQQMIYAVMKRIIDQSIPEQVINRNDYQWNPAENILYQNGQSIAFKSEPDTRYQMLLNNFKANKNLDPYYPNYPTYLQRQFESNMEIPQEDVRRLFTEFISSTQVKEVAALISERLGRPLEPFDIWYNGFRPRGTYTEEELDEIVGKKYPTAAHFQNALSPILVKLGFSKQKADFLACNTKVEASRGAGHAYGSLIRDDKVLLRTRIAGDGMDYKGYNIAMHEFGHNVEQVISLHDVDYYSLSRVPNTAFTEALAFIFQKRDMEILGLRDDDPLKDHMRALANFWSCYEIMGVSLVDMKVWEWMYEHPNATPAQLKEAVIAISKEIWNEFYAPVFGGADEPVLAIYSHMISYPLYLSNYPLGHIIDFQIEQYIADKHFATEIERMFSQGSLIPQEWMRQAVGMELSIQPTLAAASEAVKALR
;
A
#
# COMPACT_ATOMS: atom_id res chain seq x y z
N MET A 1 -49.70 -33.15 14.52
CA MET A 1 -48.45 -33.79 14.12
C MET A 1 -47.31 -32.97 14.70
N LYS A 2 -46.64 -33.52 15.71
CA LYS A 2 -45.56 -32.86 16.46
C LYS A 2 -44.28 -32.85 15.60
N LYS A 3 -43.75 -31.68 15.30
CA LYS A 3 -42.40 -31.56 14.73
C LYS A 3 -41.38 -31.51 15.86
N THR A 4 -40.57 -32.54 15.94
CA THR A 4 -39.49 -32.71 16.87
C THR A 4 -38.27 -31.87 16.35
N LEU A 5 -37.89 -30.84 17.08
CA LEU A 5 -36.59 -30.18 16.90
C LEU A 5 -35.49 -31.11 17.45
N ILE A 6 -34.55 -31.44 16.59
CA ILE A 6 -33.29 -32.08 16.98
C ILE A 6 -32.28 -30.95 17.19
N PRO A 7 -31.73 -30.77 18.39
CA PRO A 7 -30.62 -29.83 18.55
C PRO A 7 -29.32 -30.49 17.99
N VAL A 8 -28.77 -29.88 16.96
CA VAL A 8 -27.41 -30.23 16.48
C VAL A 8 -26.43 -29.70 17.52
N LEU A 9 -25.93 -30.60 18.32
CA LEU A 9 -24.85 -30.36 19.26
C LEU A 9 -23.54 -30.19 18.44
N LEU A 10 -23.09 -28.98 18.26
CA LEU A 10 -21.77 -28.69 17.70
C LEU A 10 -20.72 -29.07 18.74
N LEU A 11 -20.19 -30.30 18.65
CA LEU A 11 -19.01 -30.69 19.40
C LEU A 11 -17.80 -29.95 18.85
N LEU A 12 -17.42 -28.89 19.54
CA LEU A 12 -16.08 -28.32 19.45
C LEU A 12 -15.06 -29.38 19.90
N PHE A 13 -14.46 -30.07 18.96
CA PHE A 13 -13.22 -30.80 19.22
C PHE A 13 -12.10 -29.77 19.47
N ILE A 14 -11.97 -29.34 20.71
CA ILE A 14 -10.71 -28.78 21.19
C ILE A 14 -9.74 -29.97 21.24
N VAL A 15 -8.99 -30.17 20.17
CA VAL A 15 -7.78 -31.01 20.23
C VAL A 15 -6.77 -30.22 21.03
N SER A 16 -6.84 -30.39 22.36
CA SER A 16 -5.74 -30.03 23.25
C SER A 16 -4.58 -30.98 22.93
N CYS A 17 -3.78 -30.63 21.96
CA CYS A 17 -2.41 -31.11 21.89
C CYS A 17 -1.70 -30.56 23.13
N GLY A 18 -1.61 -31.38 24.17
CA GLY A 18 -0.73 -31.16 25.32
C GLY A 18 0.74 -31.13 24.87
N GLY A 19 1.11 -30.12 24.12
CA GLY A 19 2.47 -29.72 23.88
C GLY A 19 3.01 -29.17 25.19
N LYS A 20 3.97 -29.85 25.81
CA LYS A 20 4.81 -29.28 26.84
C LYS A 20 5.18 -27.87 26.37
N GLN A 21 4.79 -26.86 27.13
CA GLN A 21 5.38 -25.53 27.01
C GLN A 21 6.90 -25.68 27.16
N MET A 22 7.60 -25.78 26.04
CA MET A 22 9.01 -25.47 26.03
C MET A 22 9.12 -24.00 26.39
N LYS A 23 9.62 -23.72 27.57
CA LYS A 23 10.14 -22.41 27.91
C LYS A 23 11.34 -22.14 27.01
N ASN A 24 11.09 -21.64 25.81
CA ASN A 24 12.16 -21.19 24.92
C ASN A 24 12.45 -19.73 25.24
N ASN A 25 13.24 -19.50 26.29
CA ASN A 25 13.85 -18.19 26.56
C ASN A 25 15.00 -17.84 25.60
N ASN A 26 15.26 -18.64 24.55
CA ASN A 26 16.33 -18.44 23.57
C ASN A 26 15.80 -18.36 22.11
N ALA A 27 14.56 -18.00 21.89
CA ALA A 27 14.03 -17.80 20.56
C ALA A 27 14.76 -16.61 19.89
N GLY A 28 15.74 -16.91 19.03
CA GLY A 28 16.45 -15.93 18.24
C GLY A 28 17.98 -15.91 18.38
N LEU A 29 18.55 -16.48 19.42
CA LEU A 29 20.01 -16.48 19.58
C LEU A 29 20.67 -17.62 18.77
N SER A 30 21.75 -17.29 18.06
CA SER A 30 22.59 -18.28 17.39
C SER A 30 23.49 -19.00 18.40
N PRO A 31 23.68 -20.34 18.27
CA PRO A 31 24.67 -21.07 19.05
C PRO A 31 26.12 -20.78 18.63
N VAL A 32 26.32 -20.09 17.50
CA VAL A 32 27.63 -19.82 16.92
C VAL A 32 28.24 -18.58 17.59
N THR A 33 29.41 -18.74 18.23
CA THR A 33 30.10 -17.66 18.90
C THR A 33 30.93 -16.80 17.95
N SER A 34 31.26 -15.57 18.35
CA SER A 34 32.10 -14.65 17.57
C SER A 34 33.49 -15.25 17.27
N ASP A 35 34.06 -16.03 18.21
CA ASP A 35 35.38 -16.65 18.03
C ASP A 35 35.37 -17.67 16.91
N VAL A 36 34.30 -18.48 16.83
CA VAL A 36 34.11 -19.45 15.74
C VAL A 36 33.97 -18.73 14.40
N VAL A 37 33.17 -17.66 14.35
CA VAL A 37 33.01 -16.83 13.14
C VAL A 37 34.37 -16.26 12.70
N HIS A 38 35.14 -15.71 13.64
CA HIS A 38 36.44 -15.12 13.33
C HIS A 38 37.44 -16.17 12.82
N GLN A 39 37.55 -17.31 13.50
CA GLN A 39 38.48 -18.38 13.10
C GLN A 39 38.09 -18.96 11.72
N LEU A 40 36.81 -19.23 11.51
CA LEU A 40 36.32 -19.75 10.23
C LEU A 40 36.54 -18.79 9.08
N THR A 41 36.31 -17.50 9.30
CA THR A 41 36.59 -16.43 8.33
C THR A 41 38.07 -16.46 7.93
N LYS A 42 38.98 -16.53 8.91
CA LYS A 42 40.41 -16.61 8.66
C LYS A 42 40.77 -17.84 7.82
N ASP A 43 40.28 -19.02 8.21
CA ASP A 43 40.52 -20.29 7.49
C ASP A 43 40.08 -20.18 6.01
N LEU A 44 38.90 -19.59 5.76
CA LEU A 44 38.36 -19.43 4.41
C LEU A 44 39.13 -18.40 3.58
N VAL A 45 39.57 -17.29 4.17
CA VAL A 45 40.43 -16.29 3.51
C VAL A 45 41.77 -16.88 3.16
N GLU A 46 42.39 -17.66 4.05
CA GLU A 46 43.64 -18.39 3.76
C GLU A 46 43.47 -19.36 2.58
N LYS A 47 42.34 -20.05 2.50
CA LYS A 47 42.05 -21.02 1.43
C LYS A 47 41.73 -20.36 0.08
N HIS A 48 40.95 -19.26 0.06
CA HIS A 48 40.38 -18.71 -1.16
C HIS A 48 41.01 -17.38 -1.61
N GLY A 49 41.88 -16.80 -0.77
CA GLY A 49 42.60 -15.57 -1.07
C GLY A 49 41.99 -14.29 -0.50
N GLN A 50 42.83 -13.29 -0.30
CA GLN A 50 42.49 -12.01 0.31
C GLN A 50 41.37 -11.25 -0.45
N GLN A 51 41.30 -11.40 -1.77
CA GLN A 51 40.26 -10.78 -2.62
C GLN A 51 38.84 -11.24 -2.25
N MET A 52 38.68 -12.40 -1.60
CA MET A 52 37.39 -12.92 -1.16
C MET A 52 37.00 -12.49 0.27
N GLN A 53 37.89 -11.76 0.96
CA GLN A 53 37.69 -11.44 2.39
C GLN A 53 36.34 -10.82 2.65
N PHE A 54 35.94 -9.81 1.91
CA PHE A 54 34.65 -9.09 2.10
C PHE A 54 33.45 -10.06 2.01
N ARG A 55 33.41 -10.89 0.96
CA ARG A 55 32.32 -11.85 0.77
C ARG A 55 32.31 -12.93 1.86
N ILE A 56 33.46 -13.43 2.24
CA ILE A 56 33.62 -14.45 3.29
C ILE A 56 33.16 -13.90 4.64
N GLU A 57 33.66 -12.74 5.06
CA GLU A 57 33.31 -12.11 6.34
C GLU A 57 31.80 -11.91 6.46
N ARG A 58 31.19 -11.33 5.44
CA ARG A 58 29.73 -11.09 5.42
C ARG A 58 28.93 -12.37 5.36
N GLY A 59 29.26 -13.27 4.47
CA GLY A 59 28.53 -14.53 4.30
C GLY A 59 28.58 -15.40 5.56
N VAL A 60 29.75 -15.59 6.16
CA VAL A 60 29.90 -16.37 7.42
C VAL A 60 29.12 -15.70 8.55
N LYS A 61 29.16 -14.37 8.69
CA LYS A 61 28.41 -13.63 9.71
C LYS A 61 26.90 -13.74 9.51
N GLN A 62 26.42 -13.64 8.27
CA GLN A 62 25.00 -13.79 7.94
C GLN A 62 24.48 -15.18 8.29
N VAL A 63 25.19 -16.23 7.87
CA VAL A 63 24.81 -17.61 8.21
C VAL A 63 24.83 -17.81 9.72
N ALA A 64 25.86 -17.36 10.42
CA ALA A 64 25.97 -17.46 11.88
C ALA A 64 24.77 -16.81 12.58
N GLY A 65 24.35 -15.62 12.16
CA GLY A 65 23.20 -14.92 12.73
C GLY A 65 21.86 -15.64 12.55
N LEU A 66 21.74 -16.47 11.51
CA LEU A 66 20.53 -17.21 11.18
C LEU A 66 20.54 -18.67 11.65
N TRP A 67 21.73 -19.21 12.01
CA TRP A 67 21.89 -20.60 12.45
C TRP A 67 21.23 -20.84 13.80
N ARG A 68 20.57 -21.99 13.97
CA ARG A 68 19.89 -22.43 15.19
C ARG A 68 20.34 -23.84 15.55
N ASP A 69 20.14 -24.25 16.78
CA ASP A 69 20.45 -25.62 17.25
C ASP A 69 19.81 -26.73 16.38
N SER A 70 18.63 -26.44 15.83
CA SER A 70 17.93 -27.34 14.91
C SER A 70 18.62 -27.52 13.56
N ASP A 71 19.59 -26.69 13.21
CA ASP A 71 20.32 -26.75 11.94
C ASP A 71 21.60 -27.57 12.05
N GLY A 72 22.07 -27.81 13.27
CA GLY A 72 23.27 -28.61 13.60
C GLY A 72 24.16 -27.89 14.61
N THR A 73 25.24 -28.59 14.98
CA THR A 73 26.26 -28.10 15.91
C THR A 73 27.09 -26.95 15.33
N THR A 74 27.99 -26.39 16.13
CA THR A 74 28.99 -25.42 15.68
C THR A 74 29.95 -25.98 14.63
N GLU A 75 30.30 -27.29 14.77
CA GLU A 75 31.12 -28.02 13.80
C GLU A 75 30.38 -28.22 12.47
N ASP A 76 29.07 -28.53 12.53
CA ASP A 76 28.24 -28.62 11.31
C ASP A 76 28.15 -27.25 10.58
N PHE A 77 28.01 -26.15 11.34
CA PHE A 77 28.06 -24.78 10.78
C PHE A 77 29.38 -24.52 10.05
N ALA A 78 30.52 -24.84 10.70
CA ALA A 78 31.84 -24.62 10.12
C ALA A 78 32.07 -25.48 8.86
N SER A 79 31.68 -26.78 8.90
CA SER A 79 31.71 -27.65 7.72
C SER A 79 30.85 -27.15 6.60
N PHE A 80 29.60 -26.76 6.90
CA PHE A 80 28.70 -26.17 5.91
C PHE A 80 29.31 -24.98 5.19
N CYS A 81 29.87 -24.02 5.91
CA CYS A 81 30.48 -22.83 5.30
C CYS A 81 31.69 -23.19 4.44
N LYS A 82 32.57 -24.11 4.90
CA LYS A 82 33.75 -24.56 4.16
C LYS A 82 33.43 -25.30 2.86
N GLU A 83 32.33 -26.04 2.84
CA GLU A 83 31.88 -26.85 1.70
C GLU A 83 31.05 -26.05 0.68
N ASN A 84 30.33 -25.03 1.13
CA ASN A 84 29.33 -24.33 0.32
C ASN A 84 29.72 -22.89 -0.06
N PHE A 85 30.87 -22.36 0.39
CA PHE A 85 31.36 -21.07 -0.10
C PHE A 85 31.86 -21.20 -1.53
N ILE A 86 31.33 -20.38 -2.44
CA ILE A 86 31.63 -20.40 -3.88
C ILE A 86 32.61 -19.27 -4.18
N ALA A 87 33.87 -19.63 -4.45
CA ALA A 87 34.92 -18.67 -4.74
C ALA A 87 35.02 -18.28 -6.24
N SER A 88 34.60 -19.18 -7.15
CA SER A 88 34.60 -18.93 -8.59
C SER A 88 33.42 -18.07 -9.00
N ASP A 89 33.65 -17.00 -9.77
CA ASP A 89 32.60 -16.13 -10.28
C ASP A 89 31.69 -16.88 -11.29
N GLU A 90 32.23 -17.82 -12.07
CA GLU A 90 31.45 -18.65 -13.00
C GLU A 90 30.49 -19.58 -12.26
N ASP A 91 30.98 -20.24 -11.19
CA ASP A 91 30.15 -21.13 -10.37
C ASP A 91 29.09 -20.32 -9.58
N LEU A 92 29.45 -19.11 -9.11
CA LEU A 92 28.53 -18.20 -8.44
C LEU A 92 27.40 -17.80 -9.38
N LYS A 93 27.75 -17.38 -10.61
CA LYS A 93 26.74 -17.02 -11.62
C LYS A 93 25.84 -18.21 -12.00
N THR A 94 26.43 -19.38 -12.17
CA THR A 94 25.66 -20.63 -12.44
C THR A 94 24.70 -20.95 -11.30
N THR A 95 25.14 -20.79 -10.07
CA THR A 95 24.28 -21.01 -8.87
C THR A 95 23.20 -19.97 -8.80
N PHE A 96 23.51 -18.71 -9.04
CA PHE A 96 22.54 -17.62 -9.12
C PHE A 96 21.44 -17.91 -10.16
N ASP A 97 21.82 -18.30 -11.38
CA ASP A 97 20.84 -18.56 -12.44
C ASP A 97 19.87 -19.70 -12.08
N LYS A 98 20.37 -20.77 -11.47
CA LYS A 98 19.54 -21.88 -10.96
C LYS A 98 18.59 -21.42 -9.85
N LEU A 99 19.08 -20.55 -8.93
CA LEU A 99 18.25 -19.97 -7.88
C LEU A 99 17.14 -19.11 -8.47
N MET A 100 17.45 -18.24 -9.47
CA MET A 100 16.46 -17.37 -10.10
C MET A 100 15.29 -18.17 -10.70
N VAL A 101 15.59 -19.21 -11.47
CA VAL A 101 14.54 -20.07 -12.06
C VAL A 101 13.73 -20.76 -10.95
N SER A 102 14.38 -21.31 -9.93
CA SER A 102 13.72 -22.04 -8.87
C SER A 102 12.81 -21.12 -8.01
N PHE A 103 13.29 -19.92 -7.67
CA PHE A 103 12.53 -18.96 -6.88
C PHE A 103 11.36 -18.36 -7.68
N GLU A 104 11.51 -18.11 -8.98
CA GLU A 104 10.40 -17.72 -9.84
C GLU A 104 9.25 -18.74 -9.77
N ILE A 105 9.58 -20.02 -9.94
CA ILE A 105 8.59 -21.10 -9.90
C ILE A 105 7.93 -21.22 -8.52
N LEU A 106 8.73 -21.23 -7.46
CA LEU A 106 8.20 -21.41 -6.10
C LEU A 106 7.38 -20.22 -5.63
N ASN A 107 7.92 -19.00 -5.72
CA ASN A 107 7.22 -17.79 -5.31
C ASN A 107 5.96 -17.55 -6.13
N GLY A 108 6.02 -17.80 -7.46
CA GLY A 108 4.89 -17.64 -8.34
C GLY A 108 3.75 -18.60 -8.01
N ASN A 109 4.04 -19.86 -7.74
CA ASN A 109 3.01 -20.82 -7.36
C ASN A 109 2.42 -20.53 -5.96
N MET A 110 3.23 -20.06 -5.00
CA MET A 110 2.70 -19.64 -3.68
C MET A 110 1.76 -18.43 -3.84
N LEU A 111 2.12 -17.47 -4.69
CA LEU A 111 1.26 -16.33 -4.97
C LEU A 111 -0.03 -16.73 -5.70
N ARG A 112 0.00 -17.68 -6.63
CA ARG A 112 -1.20 -18.24 -7.27
C ARG A 112 -2.16 -18.84 -6.24
N ILE A 113 -1.64 -19.67 -5.33
CA ILE A 113 -2.43 -20.25 -4.25
C ILE A 113 -3.06 -19.14 -3.40
N LYS A 114 -2.28 -18.11 -3.02
CA LYS A 114 -2.80 -16.97 -2.25
C LYS A 114 -3.91 -16.22 -2.99
N LYS A 115 -3.73 -15.95 -4.30
CA LYS A 115 -4.75 -15.32 -5.15
C LYS A 115 -6.07 -16.10 -5.14
N ASP A 116 -6.00 -17.43 -5.28
CA ASP A 116 -7.17 -18.29 -5.31
C ASP A 116 -7.88 -18.31 -3.94
N LEU A 117 -7.13 -18.38 -2.86
CA LEU A 117 -7.68 -18.36 -1.49
C LEU A 117 -8.34 -17.02 -1.14
N MET A 118 -7.82 -15.91 -1.65
CA MET A 118 -8.39 -14.56 -1.44
C MET A 118 -9.53 -14.23 -2.41
N ARG A 119 -9.75 -15.02 -3.44
CA ARG A 119 -10.74 -14.72 -4.49
C ARG A 119 -12.15 -14.41 -3.97
N PRO A 120 -12.74 -15.17 -3.02
CA PRO A 120 -14.07 -14.86 -2.48
C PRO A 120 -14.15 -13.52 -1.73
N LEU A 121 -13.01 -13.05 -1.16
CA LEU A 121 -12.92 -11.77 -0.46
C LEU A 121 -12.83 -10.59 -1.43
N HIS A 122 -12.27 -10.80 -2.61
CA HIS A 122 -11.97 -9.75 -3.58
C HIS A 122 -13.02 -9.61 -4.69
N LEU A 123 -13.73 -10.68 -5.04
CA LEU A 123 -14.72 -10.68 -6.12
C LEU A 123 -16.14 -10.77 -5.57
N ASP A 124 -17.08 -10.09 -6.24
CA ASP A 124 -18.51 -10.17 -5.86
C ASP A 124 -19.13 -11.48 -6.33
N GLN A 125 -18.99 -12.51 -5.53
CA GLN A 125 -19.47 -13.87 -5.77
C GLN A 125 -20.53 -14.31 -4.74
N GLY A 126 -21.19 -13.36 -4.09
CA GLY A 126 -22.17 -13.62 -3.03
C GLY A 126 -21.62 -13.25 -1.63
N PRO A 127 -22.31 -13.60 -0.55
CA PRO A 127 -21.92 -13.23 0.81
C PRO A 127 -20.59 -13.91 1.20
N ILE A 128 -19.77 -13.17 1.95
CA ILE A 128 -18.54 -13.70 2.54
C ILE A 128 -18.88 -14.59 3.73
N HIS A 129 -18.33 -15.78 3.76
CA HIS A 129 -18.49 -16.73 4.86
C HIS A 129 -17.22 -16.79 5.73
N THR A 130 -17.38 -17.25 6.98
CA THR A 130 -16.24 -17.41 7.91
C THR A 130 -15.10 -18.26 7.32
N LEU A 131 -15.43 -19.27 6.50
CA LEU A 131 -14.42 -20.09 5.82
C LEU A 131 -13.65 -19.31 4.76
N ASP A 132 -14.29 -18.38 4.05
CA ASP A 132 -13.61 -17.53 3.05
C ASP A 132 -12.58 -16.64 3.73
N VAL A 133 -12.91 -16.07 4.88
CA VAL A 133 -11.97 -15.28 5.70
C VAL A 133 -10.81 -16.15 6.21
N MET A 134 -11.14 -17.35 6.71
CA MET A 134 -10.12 -18.28 7.21
C MET A 134 -9.14 -18.71 6.11
N PHE A 135 -9.61 -19.04 4.92
CA PHE A 135 -8.76 -19.41 3.80
C PHE A 135 -8.02 -18.19 3.22
N GLY A 136 -8.68 -17.06 3.08
CA GLY A 136 -8.08 -15.82 2.59
C GLY A 136 -6.97 -15.29 3.51
N SER A 137 -7.03 -15.57 4.81
CA SER A 137 -5.99 -15.20 5.78
C SER A 137 -4.77 -16.14 5.79
N TYR A 138 -4.85 -17.29 5.13
CA TYR A 138 -3.72 -18.23 5.08
C TYR A 138 -2.60 -17.70 4.20
N GLU A 139 -1.35 -17.79 4.71
CA GLU A 139 -0.13 -17.38 4.01
C GLU A 139 0.71 -18.63 3.62
N PRO A 140 0.56 -19.14 2.39
CA PRO A 140 1.25 -20.36 1.98
C PRO A 140 2.77 -20.22 1.96
N GLY A 141 3.29 -19.02 1.74
CA GLY A 141 4.74 -18.74 1.72
C GLY A 141 5.43 -18.87 3.07
N ALA A 142 4.70 -18.80 4.19
CA ALA A 142 5.29 -18.85 5.53
C ALA A 142 6.04 -20.16 5.81
N HIS A 143 5.43 -21.31 5.49
CA HIS A 143 6.05 -22.62 5.66
C HIS A 143 7.17 -22.88 4.65
N MET A 144 7.02 -22.42 3.42
CA MET A 144 8.08 -22.50 2.40
C MET A 144 9.37 -21.83 2.90
N ARG A 145 9.25 -20.72 3.60
CA ARG A 145 10.41 -20.00 4.17
C ARG A 145 11.15 -20.85 5.21
N GLU A 146 10.44 -21.54 6.09
CA GLU A 146 11.05 -22.49 7.04
C GLU A 146 11.75 -23.65 6.31
N ASP A 147 11.15 -24.17 5.23
CA ASP A 147 11.73 -25.27 4.44
C ASP A 147 13.03 -24.85 3.74
N PHE A 148 13.16 -23.60 3.30
CA PHE A 148 14.42 -23.09 2.76
C PHE A 148 15.56 -23.11 3.79
N PHE A 149 15.29 -22.82 5.07
CA PHE A 149 16.27 -22.97 6.13
C PHE A 149 16.56 -24.45 6.46
N ARG A 150 15.51 -25.26 6.56
CA ARG A 150 15.66 -26.71 6.85
C ARG A 150 16.49 -27.42 5.78
N ASN A 151 16.28 -27.10 4.52
CA ASN A 151 16.99 -27.65 3.37
C ASN A 151 18.30 -26.88 3.04
N LYS A 152 18.74 -25.97 3.90
CA LYS A 152 19.98 -25.19 3.78
C LYS A 152 20.04 -24.23 2.60
N ILE A 153 19.00 -24.08 1.79
CA ILE A 153 18.97 -23.17 0.63
C ILE A 153 19.16 -21.73 1.07
N ALA A 154 18.46 -21.30 2.13
CA ALA A 154 18.61 -19.96 2.70
C ALA A 154 20.04 -19.67 3.16
N PHE A 155 20.74 -20.65 3.70
CA PHE A 155 22.13 -20.51 4.11
C PHE A 155 23.10 -20.48 2.94
N ILE A 156 22.84 -21.19 1.83
CA ILE A 156 23.63 -21.07 0.60
C ILE A 156 23.53 -19.65 0.06
N VAL A 157 22.31 -19.07 0.05
CA VAL A 157 22.09 -17.68 -0.36
C VAL A 157 22.84 -16.72 0.57
N ALA A 158 22.60 -16.83 1.89
CA ALA A 158 23.23 -15.94 2.88
C ALA A 158 24.77 -15.99 2.89
N LEU A 159 25.35 -17.17 2.59
CA LEU A 159 26.81 -17.36 2.53
C LEU A 159 27.44 -16.68 1.32
N ASN A 160 26.75 -16.70 0.18
CA ASN A 160 27.38 -16.35 -1.11
C ASN A 160 26.93 -15.00 -1.67
N PHE A 161 25.80 -14.45 -1.22
CA PHE A 161 25.25 -13.15 -1.63
C PHE A 161 25.19 -12.21 -0.44
N PRO A 162 26.16 -11.29 -0.30
CA PRO A 162 26.21 -10.36 0.83
C PRO A 162 24.98 -9.44 0.88
N PHE A 163 24.42 -9.25 2.06
CA PHE A 163 23.49 -8.19 2.35
C PHE A 163 24.22 -6.86 2.44
N TYR A 164 23.65 -5.81 1.85
CA TYR A 164 24.11 -4.43 1.94
C TYR A 164 23.06 -3.59 2.64
N THR A 165 23.48 -2.74 3.57
CA THR A 165 22.59 -1.74 4.19
C THR A 165 22.15 -0.70 3.14
N LEU A 166 21.07 0.04 3.44
CA LEU A 166 20.61 1.12 2.56
C LEU A 166 21.71 2.18 2.33
N GLU A 167 22.47 2.52 3.38
CA GLU A 167 23.61 3.44 3.29
C GLU A 167 24.69 2.92 2.33
N GLU A 168 25.04 1.63 2.44
CA GLU A 168 26.01 1.00 1.52
C GLU A 168 25.51 0.98 0.07
N LYS A 169 24.20 0.66 -0.14
CA LYS A 169 23.60 0.71 -1.48
C LYS A 169 23.62 2.14 -2.07
N ASN A 170 23.37 3.16 -1.24
CA ASN A 170 23.47 4.56 -1.67
C ASN A 170 24.91 4.97 -2.05
N ASN A 171 25.90 4.48 -1.31
CA ASN A 171 27.30 4.85 -1.52
C ASN A 171 27.95 4.08 -2.68
N LEU A 172 27.58 2.82 -2.90
CA LEU A 172 28.23 1.92 -3.85
C LEU A 172 27.41 1.69 -5.13
N GLY A 173 26.11 1.86 -5.07
CA GLY A 173 25.20 1.43 -6.12
C GLY A 173 25.41 2.12 -7.47
N SER A 174 25.87 3.37 -7.48
CA SER A 174 26.18 4.08 -8.73
C SER A 174 27.33 3.45 -9.53
N GLU A 175 28.18 2.65 -8.88
CA GLU A 175 29.30 1.95 -9.50
C GLU A 175 28.96 0.48 -9.84
N TRP A 176 27.82 -0.01 -9.39
CA TRP A 176 27.41 -1.41 -9.57
C TRP A 176 26.93 -1.69 -10.99
N SER A 177 27.37 -2.81 -11.52
CA SER A 177 26.78 -3.40 -12.71
C SER A 177 25.35 -3.94 -12.43
N ARG A 178 24.62 -4.25 -13.48
CA ARG A 178 23.30 -4.91 -13.34
C ARG A 178 23.37 -6.23 -12.57
N LEU A 179 24.46 -6.99 -12.74
CA LEU A 179 24.67 -8.25 -12.02
C LEU A 179 24.96 -8.01 -10.53
N ASP A 180 25.74 -6.96 -10.19
CA ASP A 180 26.01 -6.60 -8.80
C ASP A 180 24.71 -6.22 -8.07
N TRP A 181 23.86 -5.41 -8.71
CA TRP A 181 22.52 -5.11 -8.19
C TRP A 181 21.68 -6.37 -8.02
N ALA A 182 21.70 -7.29 -8.99
CA ALA A 182 20.96 -8.54 -8.92
C ALA A 182 21.42 -9.43 -7.76
N TYR A 183 22.74 -9.50 -7.51
CA TYR A 183 23.33 -10.21 -6.37
C TYR A 183 22.96 -9.55 -5.04
N ALA A 184 23.03 -8.23 -4.96
CA ALA A 184 22.66 -7.49 -3.76
C ALA A 184 21.18 -7.72 -3.38
N ARG A 185 20.28 -7.75 -4.37
CA ARG A 185 18.85 -8.06 -4.14
C ARG A 185 18.62 -9.51 -3.64
N VAL A 186 19.41 -10.46 -4.09
CA VAL A 186 19.37 -11.83 -3.53
C VAL A 186 19.84 -11.83 -2.07
N GLY A 187 20.84 -11.02 -1.74
CA GLY A 187 21.31 -10.83 -0.36
C GLY A 187 20.23 -10.31 0.59
N ASP A 188 19.24 -9.57 0.09
CA ASP A 188 18.12 -9.06 0.89
C ASP A 188 17.11 -10.15 1.29
N TRP A 189 17.07 -11.31 0.63
CA TRP A 189 15.98 -12.30 0.79
C TRP A 189 15.98 -13.04 2.11
N TYR A 190 17.16 -13.29 2.69
CA TYR A 190 17.30 -14.06 3.93
C TYR A 190 18.05 -13.30 5.02
N ILE A 191 17.60 -12.07 5.30
CA ILE A 191 18.10 -11.23 6.40
C ILE A 191 17.38 -11.49 7.73
N SER A 192 16.33 -12.32 7.70
CA SER A 192 15.49 -12.66 8.86
C SER A 192 15.08 -14.13 8.81
N ARG A 193 14.78 -14.68 9.99
CA ARG A 193 14.27 -16.04 10.13
C ARG A 193 13.09 -16.07 11.09
N VAL A 194 11.93 -15.63 10.59
CA VAL A 194 10.68 -15.58 11.36
C VAL A 194 10.00 -16.96 11.35
N PRO A 195 9.54 -17.48 12.51
CA PRO A 195 8.73 -18.69 12.56
C PRO A 195 7.42 -18.56 11.78
N ALA A 196 7.04 -19.62 11.04
CA ALA A 196 5.86 -19.60 10.17
C ALA A 196 4.57 -19.26 10.92
N HIS A 197 4.39 -19.71 12.16
CA HIS A 197 3.19 -19.43 12.95
C HIS A 197 3.01 -17.93 13.24
N LEU A 198 4.10 -17.17 13.42
CA LEU A 198 4.02 -15.71 13.63
C LEU A 198 3.65 -14.98 12.32
N ILE A 199 4.13 -15.45 11.18
CA ILE A 199 3.74 -14.93 9.87
C ILE A 199 2.26 -15.19 9.62
N GLN A 200 1.78 -16.40 9.93
CA GLN A 200 0.35 -16.74 9.82
C GLN A 200 -0.53 -15.90 10.75
N GLU A 201 -0.09 -15.67 11.99
CA GLU A 201 -0.81 -14.81 12.94
C GLU A 201 -0.90 -13.38 12.42
N ALA A 202 0.21 -12.82 11.93
CA ALA A 202 0.23 -11.47 11.37
C ALA A 202 -0.71 -11.35 10.15
N SER A 203 -0.66 -12.31 9.21
CA SER A 203 -1.56 -12.36 8.05
C SER A 203 -3.04 -12.47 8.45
N ALA A 204 -3.36 -13.26 9.48
CA ALA A 204 -4.72 -13.39 9.98
C ALA A 204 -5.24 -12.08 10.60
N ILE A 205 -4.41 -11.39 11.37
CA ILE A 205 -4.73 -10.11 12.02
C ILE A 205 -4.91 -9.01 10.96
N GLU A 206 -4.02 -8.93 9.98
CA GLU A 206 -4.13 -7.99 8.87
C GLU A 206 -5.43 -8.20 8.08
N THR A 207 -5.76 -9.45 7.75
CA THR A 207 -7.01 -9.80 7.06
C THR A 207 -8.25 -9.42 7.90
N GLN A 208 -8.21 -9.55 9.23
CA GLN A 208 -9.30 -9.11 10.10
C GLN A 208 -9.47 -7.59 10.10
N ALA A 209 -8.37 -6.84 10.13
CA ALA A 209 -8.40 -5.38 10.06
C ALA A 209 -8.92 -4.89 8.70
N ASP A 210 -8.49 -5.53 7.61
CA ASP A 210 -8.99 -5.22 6.26
C ASP A 210 -10.49 -5.50 6.12
N ASN A 211 -10.96 -6.65 6.59
CA ASN A 211 -12.40 -6.97 6.61
C ASN A 211 -13.21 -6.00 7.45
N TYR A 212 -12.70 -5.58 8.63
CA TYR A 212 -13.35 -4.57 9.45
C TYR A 212 -13.59 -3.27 8.68
N ILE A 213 -12.58 -2.81 7.92
CA ILE A 213 -12.70 -1.59 7.10
C ILE A 213 -13.65 -1.81 5.92
N ASN A 214 -13.52 -2.91 5.19
CA ASN A 214 -14.29 -3.19 3.98
C ASN A 214 -15.79 -3.44 4.25
N GLU A 215 -16.10 -3.97 5.42
CA GLU A 215 -17.48 -4.24 5.85
C GLU A 215 -18.09 -3.09 6.69
N TYR A 216 -17.40 -1.96 6.89
CA TYR A 216 -17.90 -0.83 7.67
C TYR A 216 -18.61 0.17 6.76
N ASN A 217 -19.94 0.14 6.71
CA ASN A 217 -20.74 0.96 5.82
C ASN A 217 -21.72 1.84 6.57
N ILE A 218 -21.92 3.06 6.05
CA ILE A 218 -22.93 4.02 6.51
C ILE A 218 -24.02 4.15 5.44
N TYR A 219 -25.29 4.02 5.85
CA TYR A 219 -26.44 4.27 4.99
C TYR A 219 -26.77 5.77 5.00
N MET A 220 -26.30 6.48 3.98
CA MET A 220 -26.35 7.94 3.89
C MET A 220 -27.77 8.49 3.85
N GLY A 221 -28.70 7.80 3.18
CA GLY A 221 -30.12 8.16 3.13
C GLY A 221 -30.86 8.03 4.48
N LYS A 222 -30.18 7.53 5.53
CA LYS A 222 -30.70 7.49 6.90
C LYS A 222 -30.11 8.58 7.80
N LEU A 223 -29.21 9.40 7.25
CA LEU A 223 -28.69 10.58 7.96
C LEU A 223 -29.72 11.71 7.89
N VAL A 224 -29.92 12.41 9.01
CA VAL A 224 -30.81 13.57 9.09
C VAL A 224 -30.07 14.77 9.64
N ASN A 225 -30.45 15.96 9.15
CA ASN A 225 -30.00 17.24 9.71
C ASN A 225 -30.82 17.62 10.98
N GLU A 226 -30.57 18.79 11.55
CA GLU A 226 -31.29 19.32 12.71
C GLU A 226 -32.80 19.52 12.45
N GLN A 227 -33.21 19.67 11.20
CA GLN A 227 -34.59 19.81 10.77
C GLN A 227 -35.28 18.46 10.52
N GLY A 228 -34.54 17.34 10.65
CA GLY A 228 -35.04 15.99 10.38
C GLY A 228 -35.09 15.63 8.90
N GLU A 229 -34.43 16.42 8.02
CA GLU A 229 -34.40 16.21 6.58
C GLU A 229 -33.24 15.32 6.17
N THR A 230 -33.42 14.46 5.18
CA THR A 230 -32.40 13.65 4.53
C THR A 230 -31.80 14.40 3.34
N LEU A 231 -30.47 14.39 3.20
CA LEU A 231 -29.78 15.09 2.12
C LEU A 231 -29.26 14.14 1.01
N PHE A 232 -29.30 12.85 1.23
CA PHE A 232 -28.75 11.84 0.32
C PHE A 232 -29.84 10.89 -0.19
N PRO A 233 -29.62 10.24 -1.35
CA PRO A 233 -30.50 9.17 -1.83
C PRO A 233 -30.73 8.07 -0.79
N GLU A 234 -31.94 7.50 -0.77
CA GLU A 234 -32.36 6.54 0.29
C GLU A 234 -31.48 5.29 0.34
N ASP A 235 -31.03 4.82 -0.80
CA ASP A 235 -30.26 3.60 -1.00
C ASP A 235 -28.75 3.81 -0.98
N LEU A 236 -28.27 5.07 -0.93
CA LEU A 236 -26.85 5.39 -0.91
C LEU A 236 -26.18 4.82 0.34
N ARG A 237 -25.26 3.88 0.11
CA ARG A 237 -24.43 3.24 1.14
C ARG A 237 -22.96 3.50 0.84
N LEU A 238 -22.24 4.07 1.80
CA LEU A 238 -20.83 4.41 1.65
C LEU A 238 -19.97 3.66 2.66
N ILE A 239 -18.87 3.09 2.17
CA ILE A 239 -17.83 2.53 3.02
C ILE A 239 -17.14 3.64 3.82
N THR A 240 -16.73 3.32 5.06
CA THR A 240 -15.96 4.24 5.91
C THR A 240 -14.76 4.83 5.18
N HIS A 241 -14.49 6.09 5.43
CA HIS A 241 -13.43 6.92 4.85
C HIS A 241 -13.46 7.04 3.32
N TRP A 242 -13.07 6.02 2.54
CA TRP A 242 -12.94 6.16 1.07
C TRP A 242 -14.25 6.58 0.41
N GLY A 243 -15.35 5.89 0.69
CA GLY A 243 -16.66 6.24 0.16
C GLY A 243 -17.14 7.60 0.65
N LEU A 244 -16.97 7.88 1.95
CA LEU A 244 -17.32 9.17 2.56
C LEU A 244 -16.49 10.32 1.96
N ARG A 245 -15.18 10.14 1.80
CA ARG A 245 -14.28 11.14 1.21
C ARG A 245 -14.63 11.44 -0.25
N ASP A 246 -14.88 10.40 -1.03
CA ASP A 246 -15.19 10.54 -2.44
C ASP A 246 -16.54 11.23 -2.63
N GLU A 247 -17.56 10.88 -1.82
CA GLU A 247 -18.85 11.58 -1.82
C GLU A 247 -18.68 13.05 -1.40
N LEU A 248 -17.85 13.34 -0.39
CA LEU A 248 -17.56 14.73 -0.01
C LEU A 248 -16.92 15.49 -1.19
N LYS A 249 -15.96 14.87 -1.88
CA LYS A 249 -15.29 15.45 -3.07
C LYS A 249 -16.26 15.73 -4.22
N SER A 250 -17.29 14.90 -4.42
CA SER A 250 -18.28 15.10 -5.50
C SER A 250 -19.22 16.28 -5.25
N ASN A 251 -19.41 16.67 -4.00
CA ASN A 251 -20.36 17.69 -3.58
C ASN A 251 -19.85 19.15 -3.68
N TYR A 252 -18.68 19.43 -4.24
CA TYR A 252 -18.21 20.81 -4.45
C TYR A 252 -19.01 21.59 -5.52
N ALA A 253 -19.66 20.91 -6.45
CA ALA A 253 -20.47 21.52 -7.50
C ALA A 253 -21.99 21.22 -7.35
N GLY A 254 -22.38 20.42 -6.34
CA GLY A 254 -23.76 19.96 -6.17
C GLY A 254 -24.67 20.93 -5.46
N GLU A 255 -25.97 20.79 -5.69
CA GLU A 255 -27.02 21.45 -4.90
C GLU A 255 -26.93 20.99 -3.44
N ASN A 256 -27.03 21.90 -2.48
CA ASN A 256 -26.81 21.66 -1.06
C ASN A 256 -25.43 21.04 -0.71
N GLY A 257 -24.44 21.20 -1.59
CA GLY A 257 -23.14 20.54 -1.45
C GLY A 257 -22.47 20.79 -0.11
N LEU A 258 -22.42 22.06 0.34
CA LEU A 258 -21.82 22.41 1.64
C LEU A 258 -22.51 21.68 2.81
N ALA A 259 -23.85 21.61 2.84
CA ALA A 259 -24.58 20.91 3.90
C ALA A 259 -24.30 19.40 3.91
N LYS A 260 -24.20 18.78 2.71
CA LYS A 260 -23.80 17.38 2.57
C LYS A 260 -22.38 17.15 3.06
N GLN A 261 -21.43 18.01 2.69
CA GLN A 261 -20.04 17.94 3.12
C GLN A 261 -19.90 18.06 4.64
N GLN A 262 -20.63 19.02 5.27
CA GLN A 262 -20.65 19.16 6.72
C GLN A 262 -21.23 17.93 7.43
N MET A 263 -22.27 17.32 6.85
CA MET A 263 -22.87 16.09 7.40
C MET A 263 -21.89 14.91 7.30
N ILE A 264 -21.22 14.71 6.16
CA ILE A 264 -20.18 13.68 6.00
C ILE A 264 -19.04 13.90 6.98
N TYR A 265 -18.61 15.13 7.13
CA TYR A 265 -17.54 15.49 8.06
C TYR A 265 -17.92 15.18 9.52
N ALA A 266 -19.17 15.45 9.92
CA ALA A 266 -19.66 15.07 11.24
C ALA A 266 -19.63 13.54 11.44
N VAL A 267 -20.03 12.74 10.44
CA VAL A 267 -19.90 11.28 10.46
C VAL A 267 -18.46 10.86 10.69
N MET A 268 -17.52 11.43 9.95
CA MET A 268 -16.08 11.11 10.08
C MET A 268 -15.56 11.38 11.49
N LYS A 269 -15.93 12.49 12.10
CA LYS A 269 -15.55 12.80 13.49
C LYS A 269 -16.07 11.76 14.49
N ARG A 270 -17.32 11.27 14.31
CA ARG A 270 -17.91 10.20 15.15
C ARG A 270 -17.23 8.85 14.95
N ILE A 271 -16.70 8.57 13.76
CA ILE A 271 -15.89 7.37 13.51
C ILE A 271 -14.53 7.50 14.22
N ILE A 272 -13.89 8.66 14.15
CA ILE A 272 -12.58 8.89 14.79
C ILE A 272 -12.67 8.75 16.30
N ASP A 273 -13.63 9.39 16.95
CA ASP A 273 -13.77 9.36 18.41
C ASP A 273 -14.53 8.14 18.93
N GLN A 274 -14.99 7.26 18.01
CA GLN A 274 -15.78 6.04 18.30
C GLN A 274 -17.06 6.33 19.09
N SER A 275 -17.61 7.55 18.97
CA SER A 275 -18.91 7.91 19.53
C SER A 275 -20.09 7.54 18.63
N ILE A 276 -19.82 7.00 17.45
CA ILE A 276 -20.82 6.54 16.49
C ILE A 276 -21.72 5.43 17.10
N PRO A 277 -23.06 5.49 16.94
CA PRO A 277 -23.94 4.43 17.40
C PRO A 277 -23.66 3.10 16.69
N GLU A 278 -23.50 1.99 17.42
CA GLU A 278 -23.36 0.65 16.82
C GLU A 278 -24.51 0.33 15.84
N GLN A 279 -25.69 0.90 16.09
CA GLN A 279 -26.90 0.65 15.32
C GLN A 279 -26.90 1.25 13.92
N VAL A 280 -26.01 2.19 13.59
CA VAL A 280 -25.94 2.80 12.26
C VAL A 280 -24.88 2.15 11.36
N ILE A 281 -24.03 1.31 11.92
CA ILE A 281 -22.99 0.60 11.17
C ILE A 281 -23.62 -0.61 10.48
N ASN A 282 -23.56 -0.67 9.15
CA ASN A 282 -24.13 -1.74 8.32
C ASN A 282 -25.65 -1.94 8.46
N ARG A 283 -26.40 -0.95 8.96
CA ARG A 283 -27.83 -1.05 9.21
C ARG A 283 -28.58 0.17 8.71
N ASN A 284 -29.79 -0.04 8.18
CA ASN A 284 -30.67 1.00 7.63
C ASN A 284 -32.02 1.14 8.39
N ASP A 285 -32.12 0.53 9.59
CA ASP A 285 -33.34 0.55 10.39
C ASP A 285 -33.53 1.83 11.21
N TYR A 286 -32.50 2.66 11.29
CA TYR A 286 -32.45 3.83 12.16
C TYR A 286 -32.14 5.09 11.35
N GLN A 287 -32.68 6.22 11.79
CA GLN A 287 -32.19 7.54 11.34
C GLN A 287 -31.22 8.11 12.37
N TRP A 288 -30.24 8.85 11.93
CA TRP A 288 -29.20 9.39 12.79
C TRP A 288 -28.81 10.81 12.40
N ASN A 289 -28.79 11.72 13.40
CA ASN A 289 -28.17 13.04 13.26
C ASN A 289 -26.72 12.97 13.73
N PRO A 290 -25.72 12.98 12.84
CA PRO A 290 -24.32 12.86 13.23
C PRO A 290 -23.77 14.10 13.92
N ALA A 291 -24.30 15.29 13.66
CA ALA A 291 -23.86 16.54 14.27
C ALA A 291 -24.17 16.54 15.79
N GLU A 292 -25.39 16.25 16.15
CA GLU A 292 -25.85 16.18 17.54
C GLU A 292 -25.65 14.81 18.19
N ASN A 293 -25.34 13.80 17.39
CA ASN A 293 -25.23 12.39 17.78
C ASN A 293 -26.53 11.82 18.40
N ILE A 294 -27.64 12.08 17.75
CA ILE A 294 -28.97 11.60 18.18
C ILE A 294 -29.46 10.52 17.24
N LEU A 295 -29.79 9.35 17.82
CA LEU A 295 -30.35 8.21 17.10
C LEU A 295 -31.88 8.21 17.18
N TYR A 296 -32.57 7.97 16.05
CA TYR A 296 -34.03 7.93 15.98
C TYR A 296 -34.50 6.58 15.46
N GLN A 297 -35.60 6.11 16.04
CA GLN A 297 -36.38 4.97 15.53
C GLN A 297 -37.83 5.35 15.47
N ASN A 298 -38.47 5.20 14.31
CA ASN A 298 -39.88 5.61 14.07
C ASN A 298 -40.17 7.06 14.46
N GLY A 299 -39.20 7.98 14.22
CA GLY A 299 -39.33 9.40 14.53
C GLY A 299 -39.13 9.77 16.01
N GLN A 300 -38.82 8.81 16.87
CA GLN A 300 -38.53 9.06 18.29
C GLN A 300 -37.04 8.88 18.58
N SER A 301 -36.45 9.80 19.36
CA SER A 301 -35.09 9.69 19.87
C SER A 301 -35.00 8.49 20.82
N ILE A 302 -33.95 7.70 20.64
CA ILE A 302 -33.65 6.52 21.46
C ILE A 302 -32.22 6.57 22.00
N ALA A 303 -32.02 5.91 23.14
CA ALA A 303 -30.66 5.68 23.64
C ALA A 303 -29.92 4.65 22.78
N PHE A 304 -28.63 4.82 22.68
CA PHE A 304 -27.76 3.92 21.93
C PHE A 304 -26.50 3.59 22.69
N LYS A 305 -25.79 2.59 22.20
CA LYS A 305 -24.44 2.24 22.60
C LYS A 305 -23.46 2.60 21.48
N SER A 306 -22.39 3.27 21.83
CA SER A 306 -21.33 3.61 20.88
C SER A 306 -20.46 2.41 20.53
N GLU A 307 -19.80 2.45 19.38
CA GLU A 307 -18.81 1.46 18.99
C GLU A 307 -17.69 1.37 20.05
N PRO A 308 -17.28 0.15 20.49
CA PRO A 308 -16.39 -0.02 21.64
C PRO A 308 -14.90 0.05 21.26
N ASP A 309 -14.44 1.17 20.70
CA ASP A 309 -13.05 1.40 20.28
C ASP A 309 -12.49 0.31 19.34
N THR A 310 -13.36 -0.34 18.55
CA THR A 310 -13.00 -1.46 17.66
C THR A 310 -11.94 -1.06 16.65
N ARG A 311 -12.03 0.14 16.10
CA ARG A 311 -11.05 0.72 15.19
C ARG A 311 -9.64 0.67 15.77
N TYR A 312 -9.49 1.11 17.00
CA TYR A 312 -8.20 1.17 17.68
C TYR A 312 -7.74 -0.19 18.21
N GLN A 313 -8.68 -1.09 18.47
CA GLN A 313 -8.34 -2.50 18.75
C GLN A 313 -7.71 -3.17 17.52
N MET A 314 -8.22 -2.91 16.30
CA MET A 314 -7.63 -3.46 15.07
C MET A 314 -6.21 -2.93 14.83
N LEU A 315 -5.99 -1.61 14.99
CA LEU A 315 -4.67 -1.02 14.90
C LEU A 315 -3.70 -1.60 15.93
N LEU A 316 -4.14 -1.73 17.18
CA LEU A 316 -3.32 -2.29 18.26
C LEU A 316 -2.98 -3.77 18.02
N ASN A 317 -3.89 -4.54 17.44
CA ASN A 317 -3.65 -5.93 17.07
C ASN A 317 -2.57 -6.01 15.97
N ASN A 318 -2.65 -5.16 14.94
CA ASN A 318 -1.63 -5.06 13.89
C ASN A 318 -0.27 -4.67 14.46
N PHE A 319 -0.23 -3.71 15.38
CA PHE A 319 1.02 -3.35 16.06
C PHE A 319 1.62 -4.54 16.82
N LYS A 320 0.83 -5.22 17.64
CA LYS A 320 1.32 -6.37 18.43
C LYS A 320 1.81 -7.51 17.54
N ALA A 321 1.09 -7.83 16.47
CA ALA A 321 1.49 -8.86 15.53
C ALA A 321 2.83 -8.53 14.87
N ASN A 322 2.99 -7.32 14.37
CA ASN A 322 4.24 -6.87 13.75
C ASN A 322 5.40 -6.75 14.75
N LYS A 323 5.12 -6.31 15.98
CA LYS A 323 6.12 -6.26 17.07
C LYS A 323 6.62 -7.64 17.47
N ASN A 324 5.78 -8.68 17.42
CA ASN A 324 6.17 -10.07 17.68
C ASN A 324 7.22 -10.58 16.67
N LEU A 325 7.35 -9.94 15.52
CA LEU A 325 8.35 -10.27 14.51
C LEU A 325 9.72 -9.61 14.78
N ASP A 326 9.76 -8.53 15.55
CA ASP A 326 10.97 -7.70 15.79
C ASP A 326 12.22 -8.50 16.18
N PRO A 327 12.15 -9.51 17.09
CA PRO A 327 13.33 -10.27 17.51
C PRO A 327 13.98 -11.09 16.38
N TYR A 328 13.28 -11.28 15.26
CA TYR A 328 13.75 -12.08 14.14
C TYR A 328 14.35 -11.23 12.99
N TYR A 329 14.37 -9.91 13.15
CA TYR A 329 14.92 -8.95 12.18
C TYR A 329 16.11 -8.17 12.78
N PRO A 330 17.31 -8.76 12.86
CA PRO A 330 18.46 -8.13 13.52
C PRO A 330 18.91 -6.81 12.83
N ASN A 331 18.70 -6.68 11.52
CA ASN A 331 19.07 -5.50 10.77
C ASN A 331 18.00 -4.38 10.81
N TYR A 332 16.75 -4.75 11.08
CA TYR A 332 15.59 -3.83 11.11
C TYR A 332 14.68 -4.19 12.29
N PRO A 333 15.12 -3.86 13.53
CA PRO A 333 14.50 -4.35 14.77
C PRO A 333 13.12 -3.79 15.08
N THR A 334 12.61 -2.83 14.31
CA THR A 334 11.24 -2.32 14.46
C THR A 334 10.47 -2.41 13.15
N TYR A 335 9.14 -2.44 13.21
CA TYR A 335 8.31 -2.41 12.02
C TYR A 335 8.49 -1.11 11.22
N LEU A 336 8.72 0.03 11.91
CA LEU A 336 9.06 1.30 11.29
C LEU A 336 10.29 1.18 10.39
N GLN A 337 11.40 0.62 10.92
CA GLN A 337 12.61 0.40 10.12
C GLN A 337 12.38 -0.57 8.96
N ARG A 338 11.60 -1.64 9.17
CA ARG A 338 11.26 -2.55 8.08
C ARG A 338 10.49 -1.85 6.96
N GLN A 339 9.57 -0.94 7.30
CA GLN A 339 8.80 -0.21 6.30
C GLN A 339 9.62 0.85 5.56
N PHE A 340 10.40 1.66 6.28
CA PHE A 340 11.12 2.79 5.66
C PHE A 340 12.48 2.40 5.11
N GLU A 341 13.30 1.66 5.85
CA GLU A 341 14.68 1.36 5.44
C GLU A 341 14.79 0.09 4.58
N SER A 342 13.88 -0.89 4.75
CA SER A 342 13.90 -2.14 4.00
C SER A 342 12.92 -2.15 2.82
N ASN A 343 11.65 -1.82 3.05
CA ASN A 343 10.61 -1.91 2.01
C ASN A 343 10.59 -0.68 1.10
N MET A 344 10.63 0.52 1.70
CA MET A 344 10.61 1.78 0.96
C MET A 344 12.00 2.17 0.45
N GLU A 345 13.04 1.79 1.16
CA GLU A 345 14.45 2.19 0.95
C GLU A 345 14.64 3.71 0.90
N ILE A 346 13.85 4.41 1.71
CA ILE A 346 14.00 5.83 2.06
C ILE A 346 13.91 5.90 3.57
N PRO A 347 14.94 6.41 4.29
CA PRO A 347 14.91 6.53 5.74
C PRO A 347 13.68 7.31 6.23
N GLN A 348 13.06 6.86 7.32
CA GLN A 348 11.87 7.51 7.88
C GLN A 348 12.03 9.01 8.07
N GLU A 349 13.20 9.43 8.56
CA GLU A 349 13.50 10.84 8.83
C GLU A 349 13.61 11.67 7.54
N ASP A 350 14.09 11.08 6.44
CA ASP A 350 14.11 11.77 5.15
C ASP A 350 12.69 11.95 4.59
N VAL A 351 11.82 10.95 4.74
CA VAL A 351 10.40 11.07 4.37
C VAL A 351 9.72 12.14 5.23
N ARG A 352 9.94 12.13 6.54
CA ARG A 352 9.43 13.13 7.50
C ARG A 352 9.86 14.54 7.09
N ARG A 353 11.15 14.75 6.85
CA ARG A 353 11.72 16.02 6.44
C ARG A 353 11.10 16.51 5.12
N LEU A 354 11.05 15.67 4.12
CA LEU A 354 10.48 15.99 2.80
C LEU A 354 9.00 16.39 2.91
N PHE A 355 8.21 15.68 3.71
CA PHE A 355 6.80 16.00 3.91
C PHE A 355 6.62 17.30 4.71
N THR A 356 7.39 17.48 5.78
CA THR A 356 7.34 18.70 6.59
C THR A 356 7.72 19.94 5.77
N GLU A 357 8.78 19.86 4.96
CA GLU A 357 9.19 20.94 4.05
C GLU A 357 8.07 21.29 3.05
N PHE A 358 7.40 20.28 2.48
CA PHE A 358 6.31 20.49 1.54
C PHE A 358 5.11 21.19 2.19
N ILE A 359 4.58 20.61 3.29
CA ILE A 359 3.35 21.11 3.93
C ILE A 359 3.56 22.46 4.65
N SER A 360 4.80 22.84 4.94
CA SER A 360 5.18 24.15 5.49
C SER A 360 5.50 25.20 4.43
N SER A 361 5.47 24.82 3.13
CA SER A 361 5.85 25.72 2.05
C SER A 361 4.89 26.89 1.89
N THR A 362 5.40 28.01 1.35
CA THR A 362 4.57 29.19 1.06
C THR A 362 3.48 28.91 0.02
N GLN A 363 3.74 27.98 -0.89
CA GLN A 363 2.81 27.54 -1.92
C GLN A 363 1.50 27.00 -1.35
N VAL A 364 1.53 26.35 -0.19
CA VAL A 364 0.31 25.87 0.47
C VAL A 364 -0.66 27.02 0.73
N LYS A 365 -0.17 28.16 1.25
CA LYS A 365 -1.02 29.34 1.52
C LYS A 365 -1.51 30.00 0.23
N GLU A 366 -0.68 30.01 -0.82
CA GLU A 366 -1.05 30.55 -2.13
C GLU A 366 -2.17 29.74 -2.79
N VAL A 367 -2.05 28.40 -2.76
CA VAL A 367 -3.06 27.49 -3.31
C VAL A 367 -4.34 27.52 -2.47
N ALA A 368 -4.23 27.54 -1.15
CA ALA A 368 -5.38 27.64 -0.24
C ALA A 368 -6.17 28.95 -0.47
N ALA A 369 -5.48 30.08 -0.66
CA ALA A 369 -6.13 31.35 -0.98
C ALA A 369 -6.89 31.26 -2.32
N LEU A 370 -6.29 30.64 -3.34
CA LEU A 370 -6.96 30.41 -4.62
C LEU A 370 -8.21 29.51 -4.47
N ILE A 371 -8.14 28.47 -3.64
CA ILE A 371 -9.30 27.61 -3.35
C ILE A 371 -10.41 28.41 -2.67
N SER A 372 -10.08 29.21 -1.66
CA SER A 372 -11.04 30.08 -0.96
C SER A 372 -11.70 31.11 -1.92
N GLU A 373 -10.92 31.72 -2.83
CA GLU A 373 -11.41 32.62 -3.88
C GLU A 373 -12.40 31.87 -4.80
N ARG A 374 -12.09 30.64 -5.23
CA ARG A 374 -12.96 29.85 -6.11
C ARG A 374 -14.23 29.37 -5.41
N LEU A 375 -14.16 29.06 -4.12
CA LEU A 375 -15.32 28.65 -3.31
C LEU A 375 -16.20 29.86 -2.90
N GLY A 376 -15.67 31.09 -2.94
CA GLY A 376 -16.36 32.29 -2.48
C GLY A 376 -16.63 32.31 -0.98
N ARG A 377 -15.89 31.52 -0.19
CA ARG A 377 -16.00 31.40 1.25
C ARG A 377 -14.67 31.06 1.92
N PRO A 378 -14.51 31.29 3.24
CA PRO A 378 -13.40 30.75 4.00
C PRO A 378 -13.35 29.21 3.87
N LEU A 379 -12.15 28.65 3.99
CA LEU A 379 -11.98 27.20 3.95
C LEU A 379 -12.52 26.57 5.23
N GLU A 380 -13.16 25.42 5.06
CA GLU A 380 -13.55 24.51 6.13
C GLU A 380 -12.47 23.40 6.29
N PRO A 381 -12.33 22.75 7.45
CA PRO A 381 -11.33 21.69 7.62
C PRO A 381 -11.40 20.58 6.57
N PHE A 382 -12.57 20.25 6.06
CA PHE A 382 -12.74 19.23 5.03
C PHE A 382 -12.36 19.71 3.62
N ASP A 383 -12.04 20.99 3.42
CA ASP A 383 -11.51 21.48 2.14
C ASP A 383 -10.06 21.00 1.87
N ILE A 384 -9.44 20.32 2.83
CA ILE A 384 -8.25 19.48 2.60
C ILE A 384 -8.49 18.51 1.42
N TRP A 385 -9.74 18.11 1.20
CA TRP A 385 -10.18 17.25 0.10
C TRP A 385 -10.74 18.01 -1.11
N TYR A 386 -10.44 19.29 -1.24
CA TYR A 386 -10.90 20.09 -2.39
C TYR A 386 -10.52 19.44 -3.72
N ASN A 387 -11.51 19.28 -4.62
CA ASN A 387 -11.37 18.56 -5.87
C ASN A 387 -11.60 19.44 -7.12
N GLY A 388 -11.76 20.75 -6.95
CA GLY A 388 -12.10 21.67 -8.04
C GLY A 388 -10.95 22.00 -9.00
N PHE A 389 -9.77 21.40 -8.80
CA PHE A 389 -8.66 21.48 -9.74
C PHE A 389 -8.61 20.31 -10.73
N ARG A 390 -9.43 19.28 -10.57
CA ARG A 390 -9.51 18.19 -11.55
C ARG A 390 -10.11 18.70 -12.84
N PRO A 391 -9.40 18.62 -13.98
CA PRO A 391 -9.99 18.95 -15.26
C PRO A 391 -11.05 17.90 -15.61
N ARG A 392 -12.31 18.28 -15.67
CA ARG A 392 -13.42 17.41 -16.12
C ARG A 392 -13.93 17.82 -17.50
N GLY A 393 -13.32 18.85 -18.12
CA GLY A 393 -13.86 19.46 -19.30
C GLY A 393 -15.26 20.05 -19.04
N THR A 394 -16.13 19.98 -20.05
CA THR A 394 -17.53 20.43 -19.97
C THR A 394 -18.52 19.30 -19.64
N TYR A 395 -18.03 18.08 -19.37
CA TYR A 395 -18.87 16.89 -19.17
C TYR A 395 -19.38 16.79 -17.74
N THR A 396 -20.68 16.46 -17.60
CA THR A 396 -21.25 16.08 -16.31
C THR A 396 -20.87 14.64 -15.95
N GLU A 397 -21.07 14.26 -14.67
CA GLU A 397 -20.81 12.88 -14.21
C GLU A 397 -21.73 11.88 -14.92
N GLU A 398 -23.01 12.24 -15.09
CA GLU A 398 -24.00 11.43 -15.80
C GLU A 398 -23.65 11.21 -17.28
N GLU A 399 -23.15 12.27 -17.96
CA GLU A 399 -22.69 12.14 -19.34
C GLU A 399 -21.49 11.20 -19.46
N LEU A 400 -20.55 11.29 -18.50
CA LEU A 400 -19.40 10.40 -18.46
C LEU A 400 -19.80 8.96 -18.15
N ASP A 401 -20.74 8.74 -17.24
CA ASP A 401 -21.29 7.41 -16.91
C ASP A 401 -21.96 6.78 -18.14
N GLU A 402 -22.75 7.55 -18.88
CA GLU A 402 -23.40 7.08 -20.10
C GLU A 402 -22.36 6.69 -21.18
N ILE A 403 -21.31 7.50 -21.38
CA ILE A 403 -20.24 7.22 -22.33
C ILE A 403 -19.50 5.93 -21.97
N VAL A 404 -19.12 5.79 -20.70
CA VAL A 404 -18.35 4.64 -20.19
C VAL A 404 -19.21 3.38 -20.18
N GLY A 405 -20.46 3.46 -19.68
CA GLY A 405 -21.38 2.32 -19.65
C GLY A 405 -21.68 1.74 -21.02
N LYS A 406 -21.86 2.59 -22.03
CA LYS A 406 -22.01 2.17 -23.42
C LYS A 406 -20.75 1.51 -23.97
N LYS A 407 -19.59 2.02 -23.62
CA LYS A 407 -18.29 1.53 -24.14
C LYS A 407 -17.83 0.26 -23.44
N TYR A 408 -18.08 0.14 -22.14
CA TYR A 408 -17.60 -0.95 -21.29
C TYR A 408 -18.73 -1.60 -20.46
N PRO A 409 -19.74 -2.18 -21.11
CA PRO A 409 -20.88 -2.78 -20.41
C PRO A 409 -20.54 -4.03 -19.60
N THR A 410 -19.35 -4.63 -19.82
CA THR A 410 -18.91 -5.80 -19.06
C THR A 410 -17.37 -5.82 -18.92
N ALA A 411 -16.86 -6.62 -17.98
CA ALA A 411 -15.42 -6.87 -17.83
C ALA A 411 -14.75 -7.36 -19.13
N ALA A 412 -15.46 -8.16 -19.95
CA ALA A 412 -14.95 -8.64 -21.22
C ALA A 412 -14.77 -7.52 -22.24
N HIS A 413 -15.65 -6.52 -22.27
CA HIS A 413 -15.49 -5.34 -23.14
C HIS A 413 -14.27 -4.52 -22.74
N PHE A 414 -14.05 -4.32 -21.42
CA PHE A 414 -12.87 -3.62 -20.96
C PHE A 414 -11.59 -4.43 -21.19
N GLN A 415 -11.61 -5.75 -20.97
CA GLN A 415 -10.50 -6.65 -21.33
C GLN A 415 -10.06 -6.49 -22.79
N ASN A 416 -11.03 -6.45 -23.73
CA ASN A 416 -10.74 -6.29 -25.16
C ASN A 416 -10.23 -4.89 -25.51
N ALA A 417 -10.45 -3.90 -24.64
CA ALA A 417 -9.98 -2.53 -24.84
C ALA A 417 -8.53 -2.30 -24.40
N LEU A 418 -7.93 -3.18 -23.58
CA LEU A 418 -6.60 -2.96 -23.00
C LEU A 418 -5.52 -2.74 -24.08
N SER A 419 -5.46 -3.59 -25.12
CA SER A 419 -4.49 -3.41 -26.21
C SER A 419 -4.76 -2.12 -27.02
N PRO A 420 -5.98 -1.81 -27.48
CA PRO A 420 -6.32 -0.51 -28.05
C PRO A 420 -5.94 0.70 -27.21
N ILE A 421 -6.13 0.65 -25.87
CA ILE A 421 -5.73 1.71 -24.94
C ILE A 421 -4.22 1.93 -25.03
N LEU A 422 -3.44 0.86 -24.92
CA LEU A 422 -1.97 0.93 -24.98
C LEU A 422 -1.46 1.45 -26.32
N VAL A 423 -2.05 1.02 -27.44
CA VAL A 423 -1.72 1.55 -28.77
C VAL A 423 -1.99 3.05 -28.84
N LYS A 424 -3.09 3.51 -28.25
CA LYS A 424 -3.42 4.95 -28.18
C LYS A 424 -2.40 5.73 -27.34
N LEU A 425 -1.83 5.10 -26.30
CA LEU A 425 -0.76 5.66 -25.48
C LEU A 425 0.63 5.56 -26.17
N GLY A 426 0.72 5.06 -27.40
CA GLY A 426 1.95 5.02 -28.18
C GLY A 426 2.73 3.71 -28.10
N PHE A 427 2.25 2.68 -27.39
CA PHE A 427 2.90 1.38 -27.42
C PHE A 427 2.78 0.73 -28.80
N SER A 428 3.82 0.02 -29.24
CA SER A 428 3.73 -0.78 -30.44
C SER A 428 2.60 -1.82 -30.33
N LYS A 429 1.95 -2.15 -31.43
CA LYS A 429 0.86 -3.16 -31.41
C LYS A 429 1.29 -4.47 -30.78
N GLN A 430 2.52 -4.91 -31.05
CA GLN A 430 3.08 -6.14 -30.48
C GLN A 430 3.21 -6.04 -28.96
N LYS A 431 3.75 -4.93 -28.45
CA LYS A 431 3.91 -4.71 -26.99
C LYS A 431 2.56 -4.54 -26.31
N ALA A 432 1.64 -3.79 -26.92
CA ALA A 432 0.29 -3.61 -26.43
C ALA A 432 -0.48 -4.94 -26.29
N ASP A 433 -0.40 -5.79 -27.32
CA ASP A 433 -1.01 -7.13 -27.27
C ASP A 433 -0.38 -8.02 -26.19
N PHE A 434 0.93 -7.95 -26.04
CA PHE A 434 1.67 -8.69 -25.01
C PHE A 434 1.23 -8.26 -23.61
N LEU A 435 1.20 -6.97 -23.31
CA LEU A 435 0.78 -6.43 -22.02
C LEU A 435 -0.68 -6.79 -21.71
N ALA A 436 -1.57 -6.60 -22.69
CA ALA A 436 -2.99 -6.93 -22.56
C ALA A 436 -3.24 -8.44 -22.36
N CYS A 437 -2.46 -9.30 -23.06
CA CYS A 437 -2.59 -10.76 -22.94
C CYS A 437 -2.16 -11.24 -21.53
N ASN A 438 -1.20 -10.58 -20.91
CA ASN A 438 -0.73 -10.90 -19.56
C ASN A 438 -1.55 -10.23 -18.44
N THR A 439 -2.56 -9.43 -18.78
CA THR A 439 -3.49 -8.80 -17.85
C THR A 439 -4.87 -9.45 -17.94
N LYS A 440 -5.52 -9.71 -16.80
CA LYS A 440 -6.89 -10.23 -16.71
C LYS A 440 -7.77 -9.25 -15.95
N VAL A 441 -8.88 -8.84 -16.58
CA VAL A 441 -9.89 -7.95 -15.96
C VAL A 441 -10.92 -8.78 -15.19
N GLU A 442 -11.19 -8.39 -13.93
CA GLU A 442 -12.18 -9.01 -13.05
C GLU A 442 -13.01 -7.91 -12.35
N ALA A 443 -14.31 -8.17 -12.17
CA ALA A 443 -15.18 -7.29 -11.38
C ALA A 443 -14.89 -7.43 -9.89
N SER A 444 -14.55 -6.33 -9.22
CA SER A 444 -14.24 -6.32 -7.78
C SER A 444 -15.48 -6.19 -6.92
N ARG A 445 -15.42 -6.74 -5.71
CA ARG A 445 -16.47 -6.59 -4.68
C ARG A 445 -16.49 -5.18 -4.07
N GLY A 446 -15.34 -4.64 -3.77
CA GLY A 446 -15.15 -3.37 -3.06
C GLY A 446 -14.39 -2.34 -3.89
N ALA A 447 -13.32 -1.79 -3.33
CA ALA A 447 -12.40 -0.92 -4.05
C ALA A 447 -11.70 -1.69 -5.19
N GLY A 448 -11.37 -0.98 -6.26
CA GLY A 448 -10.49 -1.51 -7.31
C GLY A 448 -9.11 -1.79 -6.74
N HIS A 449 -8.41 -2.76 -7.31
CA HIS A 449 -7.03 -3.07 -6.98
C HIS A 449 -6.36 -3.91 -8.06
N ALA A 450 -5.07 -3.70 -8.25
CA ALA A 450 -4.24 -4.57 -9.06
C ALA A 450 -3.66 -5.71 -8.22
N TYR A 451 -3.45 -6.86 -8.84
CA TYR A 451 -2.75 -7.98 -8.21
C TYR A 451 -1.67 -8.52 -9.15
N GLY A 452 -0.42 -8.40 -8.74
CA GLY A 452 0.74 -8.79 -9.55
C GLY A 452 0.89 -10.29 -9.77
N SER A 453 1.93 -10.66 -10.51
CA SER A 453 2.43 -12.03 -10.63
C SER A 453 3.91 -12.09 -10.28
N LEU A 454 4.37 -13.25 -9.83
CA LEU A 454 5.78 -13.56 -9.55
C LEU A 454 6.32 -14.68 -10.45
N ILE A 455 5.56 -15.08 -11.47
CA ILE A 455 5.96 -16.07 -12.46
C ILE A 455 5.44 -15.67 -13.83
N ARG A 456 6.27 -15.81 -14.86
CA ARG A 456 6.01 -15.33 -16.22
C ARG A 456 4.84 -16.03 -16.92
N ASP A 457 4.43 -17.21 -16.51
CA ASP A 457 3.30 -17.95 -17.08
C ASP A 457 1.95 -17.69 -16.39
N ASP A 458 1.90 -16.71 -15.45
CA ASP A 458 0.67 -16.28 -14.79
C ASP A 458 0.34 -14.82 -15.13
N LYS A 459 -0.95 -14.49 -15.08
CA LYS A 459 -1.45 -13.16 -15.39
C LYS A 459 -1.52 -12.27 -14.17
N VAL A 460 -1.26 -10.99 -14.37
CA VAL A 460 -1.63 -9.95 -13.42
C VAL A 460 -3.14 -9.71 -13.50
N LEU A 461 -3.75 -9.26 -12.39
CA LEU A 461 -5.19 -9.07 -12.28
C LEU A 461 -5.53 -7.59 -12.15
N LEU A 462 -6.40 -7.09 -13.04
CA LEU A 462 -7.01 -5.78 -12.96
C LEU A 462 -8.40 -5.95 -12.38
N ARG A 463 -8.62 -5.48 -11.17
CA ARG A 463 -9.91 -5.55 -10.48
C ARG A 463 -10.49 -4.17 -10.33
N THR A 464 -11.70 -3.97 -10.83
CA THR A 464 -12.41 -2.70 -10.75
C THR A 464 -13.91 -2.92 -10.59
N ARG A 465 -14.64 -1.84 -10.26
CA ARG A 465 -16.10 -1.90 -10.13
C ARG A 465 -16.75 -2.01 -11.50
N ILE A 466 -17.52 -3.07 -11.69
CA ILE A 466 -18.36 -3.28 -12.88
C ILE A 466 -19.68 -3.84 -12.39
N ALA A 467 -20.70 -3.01 -12.39
CA ALA A 467 -22.05 -3.38 -11.97
C ALA A 467 -22.76 -4.22 -13.03
N GLY A 468 -23.95 -4.73 -12.72
CA GLY A 468 -24.76 -5.52 -13.64
C GLY A 468 -25.25 -4.75 -14.87
N ASP A 469 -25.33 -3.43 -14.78
CA ASP A 469 -25.68 -2.46 -15.83
C ASP A 469 -24.47 -1.86 -16.56
N GLY A 470 -23.26 -2.18 -16.14
CA GLY A 470 -22.00 -1.76 -16.77
C GLY A 470 -21.04 -1.08 -15.82
N MET A 471 -20.00 -0.49 -16.40
CA MET A 471 -18.98 0.29 -15.70
C MET A 471 -19.38 1.77 -15.71
N ASP A 472 -19.42 2.41 -14.54
CA ASP A 472 -19.54 3.86 -14.41
C ASP A 472 -18.18 4.56 -14.66
N TYR A 473 -18.17 5.88 -14.78
CA TYR A 473 -16.94 6.63 -15.00
C TYR A 473 -15.96 6.48 -13.82
N LYS A 474 -16.46 6.41 -12.61
CA LYS A 474 -15.62 6.19 -11.42
C LYS A 474 -14.92 4.84 -11.49
N GLY A 475 -15.62 3.77 -11.83
CA GLY A 475 -15.05 2.44 -12.05
C GLY A 475 -14.01 2.42 -13.18
N TYR A 476 -14.26 3.19 -14.26
CA TYR A 476 -13.32 3.36 -15.35
C TYR A 476 -12.04 4.13 -14.93
N ASN A 477 -12.19 5.24 -14.22
CA ASN A 477 -11.05 6.02 -13.73
C ASN A 477 -10.16 5.19 -12.78
N ILE A 478 -10.80 4.38 -11.89
CA ILE A 478 -10.10 3.41 -11.07
C ILE A 478 -9.44 2.32 -11.95
N ALA A 479 -10.15 1.80 -12.96
CA ALA A 479 -9.58 0.79 -13.87
C ALA A 479 -8.34 1.29 -14.61
N MET A 480 -8.28 2.57 -14.96
CA MET A 480 -7.10 3.17 -15.57
C MET A 480 -5.93 3.25 -14.59
N HIS A 481 -6.19 3.57 -13.32
CA HIS A 481 -5.19 3.51 -12.26
C HIS A 481 -4.63 2.09 -12.08
N GLU A 482 -5.52 1.11 -11.89
CA GLU A 482 -5.12 -0.30 -11.72
C GLU A 482 -4.42 -0.86 -12.96
N PHE A 483 -4.77 -0.36 -14.15
CA PHE A 483 -4.08 -0.75 -15.37
C PHE A 483 -2.65 -0.24 -15.42
N GLY A 484 -2.38 0.95 -14.89
CA GLY A 484 -1.02 1.46 -14.72
C GLY A 484 -0.17 0.52 -13.87
N HIS A 485 -0.68 0.06 -12.72
CA HIS A 485 -0.03 -0.97 -11.90
C HIS A 485 0.24 -2.26 -12.69
N ASN A 486 -0.75 -2.74 -13.45
CA ASN A 486 -0.60 -3.99 -14.19
C ASN A 486 0.43 -3.86 -15.33
N VAL A 487 0.49 -2.72 -16.01
CA VAL A 487 1.52 -2.47 -17.04
C VAL A 487 2.92 -2.48 -16.40
N GLU A 488 3.10 -1.81 -15.26
CA GLU A 488 4.35 -1.87 -14.49
C GLU A 488 4.72 -3.31 -14.14
N GLN A 489 3.79 -4.06 -13.53
CA GLN A 489 4.01 -5.43 -13.08
C GLN A 489 4.40 -6.38 -14.23
N VAL A 490 3.78 -6.21 -15.41
CA VAL A 490 4.14 -7.03 -16.59
C VAL A 490 5.52 -6.62 -17.12
N ILE A 491 5.83 -5.33 -17.24
CA ILE A 491 7.18 -4.86 -17.66
C ILE A 491 8.23 -5.35 -16.68
N SER A 492 8.03 -5.16 -15.37
CA SER A 492 8.95 -5.59 -14.33
C SER A 492 9.25 -7.10 -14.37
N LEU A 493 8.23 -7.92 -14.63
CA LEU A 493 8.40 -9.37 -14.62
C LEU A 493 9.03 -9.92 -15.91
N HIS A 494 8.77 -9.29 -17.07
CA HIS A 494 9.13 -9.84 -18.38
C HIS A 494 10.29 -9.14 -19.07
N ASP A 495 10.49 -7.83 -18.83
CA ASP A 495 11.50 -7.02 -19.53
C ASP A 495 12.75 -6.76 -18.69
N VAL A 496 12.67 -6.93 -17.37
CA VAL A 496 13.85 -6.82 -16.49
C VAL A 496 14.74 -8.05 -16.63
N ASP A 497 16.04 -7.83 -16.77
CA ASP A 497 17.05 -8.84 -17.12
C ASP A 497 17.24 -9.95 -16.06
N TYR A 498 17.06 -9.63 -14.77
CA TYR A 498 17.21 -10.60 -13.66
C TYR A 498 15.96 -10.68 -12.82
N TYR A 499 15.50 -11.90 -12.50
CA TYR A 499 14.33 -12.13 -11.67
C TYR A 499 14.42 -11.45 -10.29
N SER A 500 15.61 -11.41 -9.69
CA SER A 500 15.82 -10.69 -8.42
C SER A 500 15.60 -9.18 -8.51
N LEU A 501 15.64 -8.61 -9.71
CA LEU A 501 15.36 -7.20 -10.00
C LEU A 501 13.94 -6.96 -10.54
N SER A 502 13.12 -8.00 -10.77
CA SER A 502 11.82 -7.90 -11.44
C SER A 502 10.75 -7.22 -10.59
N ARG A 503 11.02 -5.98 -10.18
CA ARG A 503 10.11 -5.05 -9.47
C ARG A 503 10.59 -3.63 -9.71
N VAL A 504 9.78 -2.65 -9.31
CA VAL A 504 10.21 -1.26 -9.10
C VAL A 504 10.82 -1.09 -7.69
N PRO A 505 11.47 0.04 -7.37
CA PRO A 505 12.09 0.25 -6.06
C PRO A 505 11.16 -0.03 -4.88
N ASN A 506 9.97 0.55 -4.89
CA ASN A 506 8.98 0.40 -3.83
C ASN A 506 7.57 0.73 -4.34
N THR A 507 6.59 0.66 -3.47
CA THR A 507 5.17 0.92 -3.79
C THR A 507 4.92 2.32 -4.35
N ALA A 508 5.66 3.36 -3.94
CA ALA A 508 5.47 4.70 -4.47
C ALA A 508 5.74 4.80 -5.98
N PHE A 509 6.64 3.97 -6.52
CA PHE A 509 6.96 3.93 -7.95
C PHE A 509 5.87 3.24 -8.78
N THR A 510 5.23 2.20 -8.25
CA THR A 510 4.08 1.59 -8.92
C THR A 510 2.85 2.51 -8.84
N GLU A 511 2.65 3.25 -7.71
CA GLU A 511 1.63 4.30 -7.61
C GLU A 511 1.86 5.43 -8.63
N ALA A 512 3.11 5.82 -8.86
CA ALA A 512 3.43 6.85 -9.84
C ALA A 512 2.96 6.47 -11.25
N LEU A 513 3.21 5.23 -11.71
CA LEU A 513 2.74 4.80 -13.03
C LEU A 513 1.21 4.68 -13.07
N ALA A 514 0.58 4.26 -11.98
CA ALA A 514 -0.86 4.23 -11.88
C ALA A 514 -1.48 5.63 -12.04
N PHE A 515 -0.93 6.66 -11.39
CA PHE A 515 -1.35 8.04 -11.55
C PHE A 515 -1.12 8.57 -12.98
N ILE A 516 0.01 8.23 -13.60
CA ILE A 516 0.32 8.57 -15.00
C ILE A 516 -0.76 8.03 -15.94
N PHE A 517 -1.20 6.80 -15.75
CA PHE A 517 -2.29 6.21 -16.56
C PHE A 517 -3.65 6.83 -16.24
N GLN A 518 -3.96 7.01 -14.96
CA GLN A 518 -5.23 7.56 -14.49
C GLN A 518 -5.50 8.96 -15.05
N LYS A 519 -4.48 9.81 -15.13
CA LYS A 519 -4.58 11.18 -15.68
C LYS A 519 -4.93 11.22 -17.17
N ARG A 520 -4.79 10.13 -17.89
CA ARG A 520 -5.07 10.01 -19.34
C ARG A 520 -6.42 9.40 -19.65
N ASP A 521 -7.27 9.21 -18.64
CA ASP A 521 -8.57 8.56 -18.77
C ASP A 521 -9.49 9.24 -19.80
N MET A 522 -9.67 10.56 -19.72
CA MET A 522 -10.47 11.36 -20.65
C MET A 522 -9.91 11.28 -22.08
N GLU A 523 -8.60 11.43 -22.25
CA GLU A 523 -7.93 11.33 -23.53
C GLU A 523 -8.18 9.94 -24.16
N ILE A 524 -8.09 8.87 -23.37
CA ILE A 524 -8.32 7.50 -23.81
C ILE A 524 -9.78 7.26 -24.21
N LEU A 525 -10.74 7.91 -23.56
CA LEU A 525 -12.14 7.90 -24.01
C LEU A 525 -12.34 8.62 -25.34
N GLY A 526 -11.39 9.46 -25.75
CA GLY A 526 -11.48 10.31 -26.93
C GLY A 526 -12.16 11.64 -26.66
N LEU A 527 -12.30 11.96 -25.39
CA LEU A 527 -12.85 13.23 -24.93
C LEU A 527 -11.73 14.28 -24.90
N ARG A 528 -12.00 15.46 -25.42
CA ARG A 528 -11.01 16.54 -25.44
C ARG A 528 -11.26 17.46 -24.28
N ASP A 529 -10.19 17.79 -23.60
CA ASP A 529 -10.11 18.92 -22.71
C ASP A 529 -9.24 19.99 -23.41
N ASP A 530 -9.91 20.96 -24.00
CA ASP A 530 -9.28 22.07 -24.75
C ASP A 530 -8.97 23.27 -23.84
N ASP A 531 -9.10 23.12 -22.50
CA ASP A 531 -8.79 24.20 -21.57
C ASP A 531 -7.27 24.51 -21.61
N PRO A 532 -6.89 25.75 -21.99
CA PRO A 532 -5.47 26.13 -22.02
C PRO A 532 -4.80 26.10 -20.65
N LEU A 533 -5.57 26.08 -19.56
CA LEU A 533 -5.09 26.07 -18.18
C LEU A 533 -5.06 24.66 -17.59
N LYS A 534 -5.40 23.61 -18.36
CA LYS A 534 -5.50 22.23 -17.87
C LYS A 534 -4.23 21.72 -17.17
N ASP A 535 -3.05 22.06 -17.69
CA ASP A 535 -1.78 21.60 -17.11
C ASP A 535 -1.48 22.32 -15.78
N HIS A 536 -1.86 23.59 -15.67
CA HIS A 536 -1.81 24.30 -14.39
C HIS A 536 -2.82 23.73 -13.38
N MET A 537 -4.02 23.38 -13.82
CA MET A 537 -5.01 22.72 -12.98
C MET A 537 -4.53 21.34 -12.51
N ARG A 538 -3.90 20.56 -13.40
CA ARG A 538 -3.29 19.26 -13.04
C ARG A 538 -2.16 19.41 -12.01
N ALA A 539 -1.30 20.42 -12.18
CA ALA A 539 -0.23 20.71 -11.22
C ALA A 539 -0.80 21.04 -9.83
N LEU A 540 -1.87 21.86 -9.76
CA LEU A 540 -2.53 22.16 -8.49
C LEU A 540 -3.29 20.96 -7.90
N ALA A 541 -3.90 20.12 -8.71
CA ALA A 541 -4.54 18.88 -8.26
C ALA A 541 -3.51 17.92 -7.64
N ASN A 542 -2.35 17.75 -8.29
CA ASN A 542 -1.24 16.94 -7.76
C ASN A 542 -0.70 17.53 -6.45
N PHE A 543 -0.42 18.85 -6.43
CA PHE A 543 0.07 19.56 -5.25
C PHE A 543 -0.88 19.40 -4.05
N TRP A 544 -2.19 19.60 -4.25
CA TRP A 544 -3.18 19.52 -3.18
C TRP A 544 -3.39 18.07 -2.69
N SER A 545 -3.27 17.08 -3.58
CA SER A 545 -3.27 15.66 -3.20
C SER A 545 -2.07 15.29 -2.34
N CYS A 546 -0.88 15.82 -2.63
CA CYS A 546 0.29 15.67 -1.77
C CYS A 546 0.05 16.30 -0.39
N TYR A 547 -0.44 17.54 -0.34
CA TYR A 547 -0.75 18.24 0.89
C TYR A 547 -1.78 17.51 1.74
N GLU A 548 -2.83 16.96 1.12
CA GLU A 548 -3.86 16.14 1.78
C GLU A 548 -3.23 14.99 2.59
N ILE A 549 -2.32 14.23 1.99
CA ILE A 549 -1.90 12.93 2.53
C ILE A 549 -0.60 13.00 3.34
N MET A 550 0.25 14.00 3.10
CA MET A 550 1.52 14.12 3.83
C MET A 550 1.33 14.26 5.33
N GLY A 551 0.37 15.10 5.78
CA GLY A 551 0.06 15.24 7.20
C GLY A 551 -0.50 13.96 7.82
N VAL A 552 -1.32 13.23 7.08
CA VAL A 552 -1.83 11.91 7.50
C VAL A 552 -0.69 10.92 7.68
N SER A 553 0.29 10.93 6.76
CA SER A 553 1.48 10.07 6.86
C SER A 553 2.33 10.41 8.09
N LEU A 554 2.47 11.70 8.43
CA LEU A 554 3.14 12.12 9.66
C LEU A 554 2.40 11.65 10.92
N VAL A 555 1.06 11.67 10.91
CA VAL A 555 0.25 11.11 12.00
C VAL A 555 0.50 9.61 12.13
N ASP A 556 0.46 8.86 11.03
CA ASP A 556 0.67 7.41 11.02
C ASP A 556 2.06 7.04 11.60
N MET A 557 3.12 7.72 11.16
CA MET A 557 4.48 7.55 11.72
C MET A 557 4.53 7.80 13.23
N LYS A 558 3.98 8.95 13.70
CA LYS A 558 3.99 9.30 15.12
C LYS A 558 3.15 8.34 15.99
N VAL A 559 2.04 7.83 15.43
CA VAL A 559 1.21 6.83 16.13
C VAL A 559 1.99 5.52 16.31
N TRP A 560 2.75 5.09 15.32
CA TRP A 560 3.58 3.90 15.44
C TRP A 560 4.75 4.10 16.40
N GLU A 561 5.40 5.25 16.41
CA GLU A 561 6.41 5.63 17.41
C GLU A 561 5.81 5.56 18.82
N TRP A 562 4.65 6.18 19.02
CA TRP A 562 3.94 6.16 20.29
C TRP A 562 3.59 4.75 20.77
N MET A 563 3.15 3.86 19.86
CA MET A 563 2.85 2.47 20.21
C MET A 563 4.12 1.69 20.63
N TYR A 564 5.27 1.98 20.05
CA TYR A 564 6.55 1.39 20.50
C TYR A 564 6.95 1.88 21.88
N GLU A 565 6.67 3.13 22.22
CA GLU A 565 6.89 3.69 23.57
C GLU A 565 5.87 3.16 24.60
N HIS A 566 4.67 2.81 24.14
CA HIS A 566 3.55 2.35 24.97
C HIS A 566 3.02 0.96 24.56
N PRO A 567 3.87 -0.10 24.58
CA PRO A 567 3.52 -1.40 23.99
C PRO A 567 2.37 -2.15 24.71
N ASN A 568 2.01 -1.72 25.90
CA ASN A 568 0.93 -2.29 26.70
C ASN A 568 -0.33 -1.41 26.73
N ALA A 569 -0.44 -0.43 25.83
CA ALA A 569 -1.59 0.45 25.77
C ALA A 569 -2.90 -0.33 25.52
N THR A 570 -3.99 0.20 26.03
CA THR A 570 -5.35 -0.26 25.72
C THR A 570 -5.87 0.44 24.46
N PRO A 571 -6.92 -0.07 23.81
CA PRO A 571 -7.55 0.61 22.67
C PRO A 571 -8.01 2.03 22.99
N ALA A 572 -8.54 2.26 24.19
CA ALA A 572 -8.95 3.60 24.63
C ALA A 572 -7.77 4.57 24.76
N GLN A 573 -6.65 4.14 25.32
CA GLN A 573 -5.42 4.95 25.38
C GLN A 573 -4.84 5.24 24.00
N LEU A 574 -4.87 4.24 23.09
CA LEU A 574 -4.44 4.44 21.71
C LEU A 574 -5.35 5.43 20.98
N LYS A 575 -6.68 5.36 21.19
CA LYS A 575 -7.64 6.34 20.65
C LYS A 575 -7.28 7.76 21.07
N GLU A 576 -7.08 7.96 22.36
CA GLU A 576 -6.69 9.28 22.92
C GLU A 576 -5.38 9.78 22.29
N ALA A 577 -4.38 8.91 22.16
CA ALA A 577 -3.09 9.24 21.54
C ALA A 577 -3.22 9.60 20.07
N VAL A 578 -3.96 8.79 19.29
CA VAL A 578 -4.18 9.06 17.85
C VAL A 578 -4.89 10.40 17.63
N ILE A 579 -5.91 10.69 18.43
CA ILE A 579 -6.63 11.97 18.37
C ILE A 579 -5.70 13.13 18.74
N ALA A 580 -4.91 12.98 19.80
CA ALA A 580 -3.97 14.02 20.24
C ALA A 580 -2.88 14.28 19.19
N ILE A 581 -2.27 13.24 18.64
CA ILE A 581 -1.26 13.34 17.58
C ILE A 581 -1.85 13.97 16.31
N SER A 582 -3.07 13.57 15.92
CA SER A 582 -3.75 14.15 14.78
C SER A 582 -3.99 15.65 14.95
N LYS A 583 -4.46 16.07 16.15
CA LYS A 583 -4.64 17.48 16.48
C LYS A 583 -3.33 18.27 16.55
N GLU A 584 -2.26 17.66 17.05
CA GLU A 584 -0.93 18.26 17.05
C GLU A 584 -0.47 18.60 15.63
N ILE A 585 -0.48 17.61 14.71
CA ILE A 585 -0.11 17.81 13.30
C ILE A 585 -1.06 18.81 12.62
N TRP A 586 -2.36 18.73 12.92
CA TRP A 586 -3.32 19.68 12.38
C TRP A 586 -3.01 21.12 12.82
N ASN A 587 -2.81 21.33 14.11
CA ASN A 587 -2.55 22.65 14.68
C ASN A 587 -1.26 23.28 14.14
N GLU A 588 -0.23 22.46 13.90
CA GLU A 588 1.05 22.92 13.40
C GLU A 588 0.98 23.31 11.92
N PHE A 589 0.36 22.49 11.05
CA PHE A 589 0.49 22.63 9.60
C PHE A 589 -0.80 23.02 8.89
N TYR A 590 -1.98 22.68 9.41
CA TYR A 590 -3.26 22.83 8.74
C TYR A 590 -4.11 23.95 9.31
N ALA A 591 -4.17 24.10 10.63
CA ALA A 591 -4.93 25.17 11.27
C ALA A 591 -4.54 26.59 10.79
N PRO A 592 -3.26 26.90 10.48
CA PRO A 592 -2.88 28.20 9.91
C PRO A 592 -3.44 28.46 8.50
N VAL A 593 -3.93 27.42 7.83
CA VAL A 593 -4.44 27.45 6.45
C VAL A 593 -5.98 27.43 6.44
N PHE A 594 -6.58 26.52 7.20
CA PHE A 594 -8.04 26.31 7.21
C PHE A 594 -8.77 27.12 8.28
N GLY A 595 -8.07 27.64 9.25
CA GLY A 595 -8.69 28.21 10.46
C GLY A 595 -9.27 27.11 11.36
N GLY A 596 -9.44 27.17 12.53
CA GLY A 596 -9.96 26.11 13.41
C GLY A 596 -8.87 25.18 13.94
N ALA A 597 -8.62 25.26 15.25
CA ALA A 597 -7.71 24.39 15.94
C ALA A 597 -8.39 23.08 16.37
N ASP A 598 -7.58 22.09 16.73
CA ASP A 598 -7.99 20.84 17.34
C ASP A 598 -8.89 19.93 16.47
N GLU A 599 -8.73 19.98 15.14
CA GLU A 599 -9.43 19.07 14.24
C GLU A 599 -8.73 17.71 14.15
N PRO A 600 -9.43 16.59 14.41
CA PRO A 600 -8.82 15.26 14.40
C PRO A 600 -8.88 14.57 13.03
N VAL A 601 -9.25 15.29 11.97
CA VAL A 601 -9.65 14.73 10.69
C VAL A 601 -8.58 13.89 10.02
N LEU A 602 -7.30 14.16 10.28
CA LEU A 602 -6.20 13.37 9.76
C LEU A 602 -6.21 11.90 10.25
N ALA A 603 -6.94 11.60 11.34
CA ALA A 603 -7.08 10.26 11.88
C ALA A 603 -8.15 9.39 11.19
N ILE A 604 -8.89 9.92 10.19
CA ILE A 604 -9.96 9.16 9.53
C ILE A 604 -9.44 8.08 8.57
N TYR A 605 -8.22 8.19 8.09
CA TYR A 605 -7.70 7.35 7.02
C TYR A 605 -7.65 5.86 7.39
N SER A 606 -8.37 5.05 6.62
CA SER A 606 -8.56 3.62 6.88
C SER A 606 -7.28 2.81 6.77
N HIS A 607 -6.33 3.24 5.93
CA HIS A 607 -5.03 2.58 5.79
C HIS A 607 -4.23 2.53 7.09
N MET A 608 -4.38 3.52 7.98
CA MET A 608 -3.75 3.46 9.31
C MET A 608 -4.16 2.21 10.09
N ILE A 609 -5.33 1.64 9.77
CA ILE A 609 -5.90 0.48 10.45
C ILE A 609 -5.56 -0.83 9.72
N SER A 610 -5.82 -0.88 8.40
CA SER A 610 -5.69 -2.10 7.60
C SER A 610 -4.32 -2.28 6.94
N TYR A 611 -3.64 -1.18 6.58
CA TYR A 611 -2.34 -1.18 5.93
C TYR A 611 -1.40 -0.14 6.55
N PRO A 612 -0.97 -0.34 7.80
CA PRO A 612 -0.17 0.64 8.54
C PRO A 612 1.10 1.06 7.82
N LEU A 613 1.44 2.36 7.91
CA LEU A 613 2.60 3.01 7.29
C LEU A 613 2.63 2.97 5.74
N TYR A 614 1.52 2.54 5.11
CA TYR A 614 1.38 2.55 3.66
C TYR A 614 1.21 3.97 3.08
N LEU A 615 0.57 4.86 3.84
CA LEU A 615 0.11 6.17 3.38
C LEU A 615 1.21 7.07 2.80
N SER A 616 2.45 6.91 3.22
CA SER A 616 3.60 7.66 2.69
C SER A 616 3.88 7.38 1.20
N ASN A 617 3.42 6.22 0.69
CA ASN A 617 3.63 5.86 -0.72
C ASN A 617 2.83 6.75 -1.68
N TYR A 618 1.65 7.24 -1.29
CA TYR A 618 0.82 8.08 -2.16
C TYR A 618 1.47 9.44 -2.47
N PRO A 619 1.87 10.27 -1.48
CA PRO A 619 2.50 11.54 -1.81
C PRO A 619 3.88 11.37 -2.46
N LEU A 620 4.64 10.34 -2.11
CA LEU A 620 5.87 10.00 -2.82
C LEU A 620 5.57 9.61 -4.26
N GLY A 621 4.54 8.81 -4.51
CA GLY A 621 4.08 8.45 -5.84
C GLY A 621 3.67 9.67 -6.68
N HIS A 622 2.96 10.64 -6.08
CA HIS A 622 2.60 11.90 -6.73
C HIS A 622 3.82 12.75 -7.08
N ILE A 623 4.85 12.78 -6.22
CA ILE A 623 6.11 13.50 -6.50
C ILE A 623 6.86 12.82 -7.65
N ILE A 624 6.97 11.49 -7.61
CA ILE A 624 7.64 10.69 -8.66
C ILE A 624 6.90 10.83 -9.99
N ASP A 625 5.59 10.66 -9.99
CA ASP A 625 4.71 10.86 -11.13
C ASP A 625 4.93 12.25 -11.76
N PHE A 626 4.97 13.30 -10.94
CA PHE A 626 5.17 14.67 -11.41
C PHE A 626 6.54 14.85 -12.09
N GLN A 627 7.61 14.32 -11.50
CA GLN A 627 8.95 14.38 -12.08
C GLN A 627 9.04 13.59 -13.40
N ILE A 628 8.39 12.40 -13.47
CA ILE A 628 8.32 11.61 -14.71
C ILE A 628 7.53 12.37 -15.78
N GLU A 629 6.35 12.92 -15.47
CA GLU A 629 5.50 13.65 -16.43
C GLU A 629 6.24 14.86 -17.00
N GLN A 630 6.94 15.64 -16.16
CA GLN A 630 7.78 16.74 -16.65
C GLN A 630 8.87 16.27 -17.60
N TYR A 631 9.52 15.16 -17.28
CA TYR A 631 10.60 14.62 -18.10
C TYR A 631 10.10 14.08 -19.44
N ILE A 632 8.91 13.48 -19.51
CA ILE A 632 8.37 12.87 -20.74
C ILE A 632 7.53 13.82 -21.59
N ALA A 633 7.31 15.07 -21.16
CA ALA A 633 6.38 16.01 -21.80
C ALA A 633 6.64 16.22 -23.31
N ASP A 634 7.91 16.18 -23.72
CA ASP A 634 8.36 16.33 -25.11
C ASP A 634 8.91 15.03 -25.73
N LYS A 635 8.67 13.87 -25.08
CA LYS A 635 9.20 12.56 -25.47
C LYS A 635 8.11 11.58 -25.87
N HIS A 636 8.50 10.47 -26.47
CA HIS A 636 7.57 9.43 -26.82
C HIS A 636 7.20 8.61 -25.58
N PHE A 637 5.96 8.74 -25.12
CA PHE A 637 5.43 8.19 -23.87
C PHE A 637 5.81 6.72 -23.65
N ALA A 638 5.39 5.83 -24.55
CA ALA A 638 5.58 4.40 -24.36
C ALA A 638 7.06 3.99 -24.28
N THR A 639 7.92 4.61 -25.12
CA THR A 639 9.36 4.34 -25.12
C THR A 639 10.01 4.69 -23.78
N GLU A 640 9.64 5.83 -23.22
CA GLU A 640 10.18 6.26 -21.94
C GLU A 640 9.64 5.43 -20.77
N ILE A 641 8.36 5.07 -20.78
CA ILE A 641 7.78 4.18 -19.78
C ILE A 641 8.46 2.80 -19.81
N GLU A 642 8.61 2.20 -21.00
CA GLU A 642 9.32 0.91 -21.12
C GLU A 642 10.76 1.02 -20.60
N ARG A 643 11.50 2.08 -20.98
CA ARG A 643 12.88 2.31 -20.53
C ARG A 643 12.98 2.45 -19.02
N MET A 644 12.12 3.29 -18.42
CA MET A 644 12.16 3.58 -16.98
C MET A 644 11.79 2.35 -16.15
N PHE A 645 10.69 1.69 -16.47
CA PHE A 645 10.16 0.61 -15.66
C PHE A 645 10.85 -0.74 -15.91
N SER A 646 11.68 -0.86 -16.97
CA SER A 646 12.60 -2.00 -17.14
C SER A 646 13.92 -1.87 -16.36
N GLN A 647 14.15 -0.77 -15.63
CA GLN A 647 15.31 -0.64 -14.75
C GLN A 647 15.30 -1.64 -13.60
N GLY A 648 14.11 -2.05 -13.17
CA GLY A 648 13.96 -2.97 -12.05
C GLY A 648 14.12 -2.31 -10.68
N SER A 649 14.23 -3.13 -9.64
CA SER A 649 14.28 -2.68 -8.24
C SER A 649 15.68 -2.18 -7.84
N LEU A 650 16.10 -1.05 -8.38
CA LEU A 650 17.21 -0.26 -7.84
C LEU A 650 16.74 0.46 -6.56
N ILE A 651 17.64 1.09 -5.80
CA ILE A 651 17.20 2.01 -4.75
C ILE A 651 16.54 3.26 -5.34
N PRO A 652 15.60 3.93 -4.64
CA PRO A 652 14.81 5.03 -5.18
C PRO A 652 15.62 6.15 -5.83
N GLN A 653 16.69 6.62 -5.18
CA GLN A 653 17.48 7.73 -5.70
C GLN A 653 18.25 7.36 -6.98
N GLU A 654 18.78 6.14 -7.04
CA GLU A 654 19.48 5.65 -8.22
C GLU A 654 18.52 5.44 -9.39
N TRP A 655 17.34 4.87 -9.12
CA TRP A 655 16.30 4.71 -10.13
C TRP A 655 15.89 6.06 -10.72
N MET A 656 15.66 7.07 -9.88
CA MET A 656 15.28 8.41 -10.32
C MET A 656 16.39 9.10 -11.12
N ARG A 657 17.65 9.00 -10.71
CA ARG A 657 18.79 9.52 -11.48
C ARG A 657 18.85 8.92 -12.88
N GLN A 658 18.67 7.61 -13.01
CA GLN A 658 18.67 6.93 -14.31
C GLN A 658 17.39 7.19 -15.12
N ALA A 659 16.23 7.34 -14.47
CA ALA A 659 14.95 7.59 -15.12
C ALA A 659 14.85 9.01 -15.69
N VAL A 660 15.04 10.03 -14.85
CA VAL A 660 14.73 11.42 -15.15
C VAL A 660 15.95 12.38 -14.98
N GLY A 661 17.12 11.84 -14.65
CA GLY A 661 18.36 12.62 -14.51
C GLY A 661 18.51 13.39 -13.19
N MET A 662 17.60 13.19 -12.22
CA MET A 662 17.63 13.85 -10.92
C MET A 662 17.07 12.94 -9.83
N GLU A 663 17.43 13.21 -8.58
CA GLU A 663 16.91 12.51 -7.42
C GLU A 663 15.44 12.86 -7.13
N LEU A 664 14.80 12.09 -6.26
CA LEU A 664 13.47 12.39 -5.74
C LEU A 664 13.46 13.78 -5.05
N SER A 665 12.59 14.69 -5.52
CA SER A 665 12.55 16.07 -5.05
C SER A 665 11.14 16.65 -5.10
N ILE A 666 10.80 17.42 -4.07
CA ILE A 666 9.53 18.21 -4.03
C ILE A 666 9.60 19.50 -4.86
N GLN A 667 10.81 19.98 -5.19
CA GLN A 667 11.00 21.30 -5.79
C GLN A 667 10.26 21.49 -7.13
N PRO A 668 10.24 20.49 -8.05
CA PRO A 668 9.45 20.60 -9.27
C PRO A 668 7.96 20.85 -9.02
N THR A 669 7.36 20.12 -8.06
CA THR A 669 5.94 20.28 -7.71
C THR A 669 5.64 21.65 -7.08
N LEU A 670 6.53 22.13 -6.19
CA LEU A 670 6.40 23.45 -5.57
C LEU A 670 6.50 24.59 -6.61
N ALA A 671 7.46 24.50 -7.53
CA ALA A 671 7.64 25.48 -8.60
C ALA A 671 6.39 25.53 -9.52
N ALA A 672 5.92 24.36 -9.96
CA ALA A 672 4.73 24.28 -10.81
C ALA A 672 3.45 24.80 -10.12
N ALA A 673 3.30 24.58 -8.82
CA ALA A 673 2.18 25.13 -8.06
C ALA A 673 2.21 26.66 -8.04
N SER A 674 3.38 27.28 -7.83
CA SER A 674 3.53 28.75 -7.90
C SER A 674 3.21 29.32 -9.28
N GLU A 675 3.65 28.65 -10.35
CA GLU A 675 3.34 29.05 -11.72
C GLU A 675 1.84 28.94 -12.02
N ALA A 676 1.23 27.83 -11.60
CA ALA A 676 -0.19 27.59 -11.80
C ALA A 676 -1.08 28.60 -11.07
N VAL A 677 -0.74 28.95 -9.82
CA VAL A 677 -1.47 30.00 -9.08
C VAL A 677 -1.42 31.33 -9.82
N LYS A 678 -0.25 31.72 -10.37
CA LYS A 678 -0.12 32.95 -11.16
C LYS A 678 -0.92 32.95 -12.47
N ALA A 679 -1.00 31.79 -13.13
CA ALA A 679 -1.73 31.65 -14.39
C ALA A 679 -3.25 31.63 -14.19
N LEU A 680 -3.73 31.22 -13.02
CA LEU A 680 -5.16 31.08 -12.68
C LEU A 680 -5.75 32.33 -11.99
N ARG A 681 -4.94 33.30 -11.60
CA ARG A 681 -5.33 34.63 -11.11
C ARG A 681 -5.27 35.65 -12.21
#